data_804e602181a1b495d53ce7f43719eed5
#
_entry.id   804e602181a1b495d53ce7f43719eed5
#
_cell.length_a   1.000
_cell.length_b   1.000
_cell.length_c   1.000
_cell.angle_alpha   90.00
_cell.angle_beta   90.00
_cell.angle_gamma   90.00
#
_symmetry.space_group_name_H-M   'P 1'
#
loop_
_entity.id
_entity.type
_entity.pdbx_description
1 polymer ?
#
loop_
_entity_poly.entity_id
_entity_poly.type
_entity_poly.pdbx_seq_one_letter_code
_entity_poly.pdbx_strand_id
1 'polypeptide(L)'
;MHPSPAARVLAAAQDTNRRLGHENLGPLSAHRGFLPVRPPLEHLPGSHAAWDETAARLPALFRDVAVREAIDQMPVLPAGPAALPDAALQRAATVLGLLGHAYVHCRAPQPAVLPPSVALPWAEVRRRLGRSREAVLAYPDLIVHNWRFADGRDALPLVSDDLRLLVPVAGNEEERVFYLTQVEILARSAPLIPAVVDAQQAVLDDDDEALRQALDTVAAVLGTVTRRSLPLIDPRPHARTCVDPVVWAKTVAPLAVPFRAGVLGPSGTASPVFNLLDAFLGRRRHDSQLGREIRLHRRSYPQHWRQFLDAVDEVPVGDHVAARPGLQASFDAAVAAYAGTEGFLGRHRRKVSGYLSVAFLVGRGVTIGGFAGSPRELTWHTVDAALTESRAERLPPPYGGGARRPPSGTDRAARRGPGPADLAEHNDDEHGWWVAVDGRVHDVTGFMRRHPGGQAVLRAHAGLDATTAFARAHSDRPAVRHLLGTTDVGPLTRPALRGARPLYDAWVDALSGLVHLQNAFRLDRSFGQGTDLCVPDGDRSTALQSDRAADTASRFGDEYLPQFASEVLAPLAERVLREQRMTARGIRTVAGRPGHGLPPDVPLRRRLDLLDRRMVAAKALLVAGVRRFDTWGDAVLVRGDLWCLAARAVPMCAGAATIAVHTTQRAS
;
A
#
# COMPACT_ATOMS: atom_id res chain seq x y z
N MET A 1 -7.84 1.24 46.77
CA MET A 1 -7.59 1.59 45.35
C MET A 1 -8.78 1.20 44.50
N HIS A 2 -9.29 2.08 43.68
CA HIS A 2 -10.33 1.76 42.71
C HIS A 2 -9.63 1.32 41.40
N PRO A 3 -10.11 0.25 40.75
CA PRO A 3 -9.53 -0.22 39.50
C PRO A 3 -9.69 0.84 38.42
N SER A 4 -8.70 0.94 37.51
CA SER A 4 -8.70 1.87 36.39
C SER A 4 -9.90 1.64 35.45
N PRO A 5 -10.31 2.64 34.62
CA PRO A 5 -11.39 2.46 33.65
C PRO A 5 -11.17 1.26 32.75
N ALA A 6 -9.95 1.11 32.19
CA ALA A 6 -9.61 -0.02 31.34
C ALA A 6 -9.66 -1.37 32.09
N ALA A 7 -9.23 -1.41 33.36
CA ALA A 7 -9.33 -2.62 34.21
C ALA A 7 -10.77 -3.06 34.41
N ARG A 8 -11.67 -2.11 34.74
CA ARG A 8 -13.10 -2.39 34.91
C ARG A 8 -13.74 -2.95 33.63
N VAL A 9 -13.46 -2.34 32.50
CA VAL A 9 -14.03 -2.79 31.21
C VAL A 9 -13.48 -4.15 30.80
N LEU A 10 -12.18 -4.39 30.99
CA LEU A 10 -11.56 -5.71 30.72
C LEU A 10 -12.21 -6.81 31.57
N ALA A 11 -12.35 -6.60 32.86
CA ALA A 11 -12.99 -7.55 33.78
C ALA A 11 -14.46 -7.81 33.39
N ALA A 12 -15.24 -6.75 33.13
CA ALA A 12 -16.63 -6.85 32.72
C ALA A 12 -16.80 -7.58 31.38
N ALA A 13 -15.94 -7.35 30.40
CA ALA A 13 -15.96 -8.03 29.12
C ALA A 13 -15.67 -9.54 29.28
N GLN A 14 -14.65 -9.90 30.05
CA GLN A 14 -14.30 -11.30 30.34
C GLN A 14 -15.44 -12.03 31.08
N ASP A 15 -16.05 -11.38 32.08
CA ASP A 15 -17.18 -11.95 32.82
C ASP A 15 -18.40 -12.14 31.89
N THR A 16 -18.73 -11.13 31.10
CA THR A 16 -19.86 -11.20 30.17
C THR A 16 -19.67 -12.32 29.13
N ASN A 17 -18.49 -12.43 28.52
CA ASN A 17 -18.18 -13.47 27.52
C ASN A 17 -18.27 -14.87 28.15
N ARG A 18 -17.78 -15.03 29.39
CA ARG A 18 -17.88 -16.29 30.15
C ARG A 18 -19.33 -16.67 30.44
N ARG A 19 -20.12 -15.72 30.90
CA ARG A 19 -21.54 -15.94 31.26
C ARG A 19 -22.39 -16.26 30.02
N LEU A 20 -22.14 -15.60 28.90
CA LEU A 20 -22.87 -15.85 27.66
C LEU A 20 -22.41 -17.15 26.95
N GLY A 21 -21.24 -17.67 27.26
CA GLY A 21 -20.66 -18.84 26.59
C GLY A 21 -20.17 -18.56 25.13
N HIS A 22 -20.22 -17.30 24.69
CA HIS A 22 -19.75 -16.85 23.39
C HIS A 22 -19.18 -15.42 23.47
N GLU A 23 -18.42 -15.01 22.46
CA GLU A 23 -17.70 -13.73 22.41
C GLU A 23 -18.27 -12.76 21.34
N ASN A 24 -19.59 -12.79 21.11
CA ASN A 24 -20.24 -11.99 20.06
C ASN A 24 -20.13 -10.48 20.30
N LEU A 25 -20.00 -10.04 21.54
CA LEU A 25 -19.76 -8.63 21.89
C LEU A 25 -18.30 -8.21 21.68
N GLY A 26 -17.44 -9.12 21.28
CA GLY A 26 -16.03 -8.97 20.98
C GLY A 26 -15.14 -9.75 21.95
N PRO A 27 -14.21 -10.57 21.42
CA PRO A 27 -13.20 -11.21 22.24
C PRO A 27 -12.27 -10.15 22.85
N LEU A 28 -12.05 -10.24 24.16
CA LEU A 28 -11.15 -9.36 24.87
C LEU A 28 -10.67 -10.04 26.15
N SER A 29 -9.36 -10.25 26.27
CA SER A 29 -8.78 -10.87 27.47
C SER A 29 -7.33 -10.46 27.69
N ALA A 30 -6.83 -10.60 28.93
CA ALA A 30 -5.44 -10.28 29.25
C ALA A 30 -4.43 -11.20 28.52
N HIS A 31 -4.78 -12.46 28.24
CA HIS A 31 -3.86 -13.46 27.68
C HIS A 31 -4.01 -13.68 26.16
N ARG A 32 -5.16 -13.36 25.57
CA ARG A 32 -5.40 -13.47 24.11
C ARG A 32 -5.58 -12.10 23.43
N GLY A 33 -5.62 -11.02 24.19
CA GLY A 33 -5.83 -9.68 23.63
C GLY A 33 -7.18 -9.55 22.95
N PHE A 34 -7.18 -9.21 21.67
CA PHE A 34 -8.36 -9.09 20.82
C PHE A 34 -8.72 -10.39 20.08
N LEU A 35 -8.03 -11.49 20.37
CA LEU A 35 -8.36 -12.81 19.81
C LEU A 35 -9.29 -13.60 20.73
N PRO A 36 -10.12 -14.50 20.18
CA PRO A 36 -11.01 -15.32 20.98
C PRO A 36 -10.24 -16.24 21.93
N VAL A 37 -10.78 -16.42 23.12
CA VAL A 37 -10.20 -17.30 24.15
C VAL A 37 -10.26 -18.76 23.70
N ARG A 38 -11.35 -19.15 23.06
CA ARG A 38 -11.50 -20.46 22.41
C ARG A 38 -11.25 -20.33 20.92
N PRO A 39 -10.73 -21.37 20.25
CA PRO A 39 -10.63 -21.37 18.79
C PRO A 39 -11.99 -21.06 18.14
N PRO A 40 -12.01 -20.36 17.01
CA PRO A 40 -13.24 -20.10 16.27
C PRO A 40 -13.98 -21.39 15.91
N LEU A 41 -15.32 -21.33 15.87
CA LEU A 41 -16.15 -22.45 15.46
C LEU A 41 -15.81 -22.88 14.02
N GLU A 42 -15.49 -24.17 13.83
CA GLU A 42 -15.07 -24.69 12.52
C GLU A 42 -16.25 -24.90 11.57
N HIS A 43 -17.40 -25.35 12.08
CA HIS A 43 -18.59 -25.67 11.29
C HIS A 43 -19.84 -25.06 11.87
N LEU A 44 -20.74 -24.63 11.00
CA LEU A 44 -22.09 -24.22 11.34
C LEU A 44 -22.95 -25.45 11.71
N PRO A 45 -24.08 -25.25 12.40
CA PRO A 45 -25.08 -26.33 12.59
C PRO A 45 -25.50 -26.94 11.25
N GLY A 46 -25.86 -28.23 11.24
CA GLY A 46 -26.20 -28.95 10.00
C GLY A 46 -27.29 -28.29 9.15
N SER A 47 -28.23 -27.58 9.80
CA SER A 47 -29.25 -26.78 9.08
C SER A 47 -28.67 -25.64 8.21
N HIS A 48 -27.41 -25.27 8.45
CA HIS A 48 -26.69 -24.20 7.72
C HIS A 48 -25.43 -24.72 7.01
N ALA A 49 -25.29 -26.04 6.86
CA ALA A 49 -24.12 -26.67 6.22
C ALA A 49 -23.88 -26.17 4.80
N ALA A 50 -24.93 -25.83 4.05
CA ALA A 50 -24.80 -25.31 2.67
C ALA A 50 -23.92 -24.05 2.57
N TRP A 51 -23.88 -23.21 3.60
CA TRP A 51 -22.99 -22.05 3.62
C TRP A 51 -21.53 -22.48 3.77
N ASP A 52 -21.22 -23.40 4.71
CA ASP A 52 -19.87 -23.93 4.91
C ASP A 52 -19.39 -24.72 3.67
N GLU A 53 -20.25 -25.55 3.08
CA GLU A 53 -19.94 -26.34 1.89
C GLU A 53 -19.59 -25.44 0.68
N THR A 54 -20.38 -24.38 0.46
CA THR A 54 -20.11 -23.42 -0.60
C THR A 54 -18.81 -22.65 -0.33
N ALA A 55 -18.59 -22.22 0.91
CA ALA A 55 -17.38 -21.50 1.31
C ALA A 55 -16.12 -22.37 1.19
N ALA A 56 -16.19 -23.63 1.55
CA ALA A 56 -15.07 -24.58 1.41
C ALA A 56 -14.65 -24.79 -0.06
N ARG A 57 -15.58 -24.59 -0.99
CA ARG A 57 -15.32 -24.73 -2.43
C ARG A 57 -14.80 -23.46 -3.08
N LEU A 58 -14.74 -22.31 -2.39
CA LEU A 58 -14.34 -21.03 -3.00
C LEU A 58 -13.04 -21.10 -3.81
N PRO A 59 -11.95 -21.74 -3.36
CA PRO A 59 -10.73 -21.84 -4.15
C PRO A 59 -10.92 -22.56 -5.49
N ALA A 60 -11.75 -23.60 -5.53
CA ALA A 60 -12.10 -24.29 -6.78
C ALA A 60 -13.00 -23.41 -7.64
N LEU A 61 -14.04 -22.83 -7.07
CA LEU A 61 -14.99 -21.95 -7.76
C LEU A 61 -14.31 -20.72 -8.40
N PHE A 62 -13.27 -20.18 -7.77
CA PHE A 62 -12.46 -19.10 -8.36
C PHE A 62 -11.68 -19.58 -9.59
N ARG A 63 -11.06 -20.76 -9.52
CA ARG A 63 -10.34 -21.34 -10.68
C ARG A 63 -11.28 -21.63 -11.85
N ASP A 64 -12.48 -22.12 -11.54
CA ASP A 64 -13.49 -22.51 -12.53
C ASP A 64 -14.36 -21.32 -12.99
N VAL A 65 -14.13 -20.11 -12.44
CA VAL A 65 -14.90 -18.88 -12.70
C VAL A 65 -16.42 -19.05 -12.38
N ALA A 66 -16.76 -19.91 -11.45
CA ALA A 66 -18.13 -20.36 -11.11
C ALA A 66 -18.63 -19.80 -9.74
N VAL A 67 -17.98 -18.79 -9.18
CA VAL A 67 -18.29 -18.27 -7.83
C VAL A 67 -19.72 -17.73 -7.76
N ARG A 68 -20.15 -16.89 -8.72
CA ARG A 68 -21.48 -16.28 -8.71
C ARG A 68 -22.56 -17.32 -8.88
N GLU A 69 -22.39 -18.19 -9.84
CA GLU A 69 -23.33 -19.27 -10.18
C GLU A 69 -23.57 -20.19 -8.96
N ALA A 70 -22.52 -20.56 -8.25
CA ALA A 70 -22.63 -21.40 -7.06
C ALA A 70 -23.34 -20.67 -5.91
N ILE A 71 -23.08 -19.38 -5.71
CA ILE A 71 -23.71 -18.58 -4.63
C ILE A 71 -25.17 -18.25 -4.98
N ASP A 72 -25.49 -18.01 -6.24
CA ASP A 72 -26.87 -17.78 -6.69
C ASP A 72 -27.75 -19.01 -6.50
N GLN A 73 -27.18 -20.22 -6.62
CA GLN A 73 -27.87 -21.49 -6.39
C GLN A 73 -28.00 -21.87 -4.91
N MET A 74 -27.32 -21.16 -4.01
CA MET A 74 -27.38 -21.42 -2.58
C MET A 74 -28.80 -21.16 -2.03
N PRO A 75 -29.31 -22.00 -1.11
CA PRO A 75 -30.61 -21.77 -0.49
C PRO A 75 -30.58 -20.50 0.40
N VAL A 76 -31.69 -19.80 0.47
CA VAL A 76 -31.91 -18.74 1.46
C VAL A 76 -32.26 -19.39 2.80
N LEU A 77 -31.30 -19.46 3.72
CA LEU A 77 -31.52 -20.05 5.03
C LEU A 77 -31.84 -18.98 6.08
N PRO A 78 -32.76 -19.24 7.01
CA PRO A 78 -33.13 -18.28 8.04
C PRO A 78 -32.01 -18.14 9.08
N ALA A 79 -31.66 -16.90 9.43
CA ALA A 79 -30.61 -16.60 10.42
C ALA A 79 -31.18 -16.01 11.73
N GLY A 80 -32.48 -16.12 11.96
CA GLY A 80 -33.14 -15.70 13.23
C GLY A 80 -32.75 -16.58 14.43
N PRO A 81 -33.06 -16.14 15.69
CA PRO A 81 -32.66 -16.85 16.90
C PRO A 81 -33.17 -18.30 16.98
N ALA A 82 -34.34 -18.58 16.42
CA ALA A 82 -34.90 -19.93 16.40
C ALA A 82 -34.17 -20.89 15.43
N ALA A 83 -33.48 -20.36 14.41
CA ALA A 83 -32.80 -21.16 13.37
C ALA A 83 -31.29 -21.24 13.57
N LEU A 84 -30.67 -20.16 13.99
CA LEU A 84 -29.21 -20.06 14.16
C LEU A 84 -28.88 -19.66 15.60
N PRO A 85 -28.20 -20.49 16.40
CA PRO A 85 -27.83 -20.17 17.77
C PRO A 85 -26.81 -19.05 17.86
N ASP A 86 -26.79 -18.28 18.97
CA ASP A 86 -25.88 -17.16 19.15
C ASP A 86 -24.40 -17.58 19.08
N ALA A 87 -24.04 -18.75 19.56
CA ALA A 87 -22.66 -19.27 19.48
C ALA A 87 -22.15 -19.46 18.04
N ALA A 88 -23.05 -19.57 17.05
CA ALA A 88 -22.70 -19.75 15.65
C ALA A 88 -22.62 -18.41 14.85
N LEU A 89 -23.02 -17.28 15.45
CA LEU A 89 -23.14 -16.01 14.72
C LEU A 89 -21.80 -15.51 14.14
N GLN A 90 -20.69 -15.66 14.88
CA GLN A 90 -19.37 -15.22 14.35
C GLN A 90 -18.94 -16.07 13.15
N ARG A 91 -19.16 -17.40 13.22
CA ARG A 91 -18.89 -18.28 12.08
C ARG A 91 -19.77 -17.92 10.87
N ALA A 92 -21.05 -17.70 11.08
CA ALA A 92 -21.97 -17.27 10.03
C ALA A 92 -21.56 -15.92 9.43
N ALA A 93 -21.13 -14.96 10.25
CA ALA A 93 -20.63 -13.66 9.76
C ALA A 93 -19.38 -13.81 8.89
N THR A 94 -18.43 -14.66 9.30
CA THR A 94 -17.23 -14.98 8.54
C THR A 94 -17.58 -15.61 7.18
N VAL A 95 -18.40 -16.65 7.19
CA VAL A 95 -18.78 -17.39 5.97
C VAL A 95 -19.55 -16.51 5.00
N LEU A 96 -20.66 -15.90 5.46
CA LEU A 96 -21.50 -15.06 4.61
C LEU A 96 -20.78 -13.79 4.13
N GLY A 97 -19.93 -13.21 4.98
CA GLY A 97 -19.11 -12.05 4.62
C GLY A 97 -18.11 -12.38 3.52
N LEU A 98 -17.43 -13.51 3.62
CA LEU A 98 -16.46 -13.95 2.59
C LEU A 98 -17.15 -14.40 1.31
N LEU A 99 -18.28 -15.11 1.37
CA LEU A 99 -19.10 -15.44 0.20
C LEU A 99 -19.59 -14.18 -0.52
N GLY A 100 -20.11 -13.20 0.23
CA GLY A 100 -20.54 -11.92 -0.35
C GLY A 100 -19.39 -11.16 -1.00
N HIS A 101 -18.22 -11.15 -0.36
CA HIS A 101 -17.02 -10.50 -0.88
C HIS A 101 -16.52 -11.19 -2.16
N ALA A 102 -16.45 -12.50 -2.15
CA ALA A 102 -16.10 -13.32 -3.30
C ALA A 102 -17.07 -13.09 -4.47
N TYR A 103 -18.38 -13.02 -4.21
CA TYR A 103 -19.41 -12.75 -5.21
C TYR A 103 -19.19 -11.42 -5.93
N VAL A 104 -18.86 -10.36 -5.19
CA VAL A 104 -18.64 -9.03 -5.76
C VAL A 104 -17.33 -8.96 -6.55
N HIS A 105 -16.25 -9.54 -6.02
CA HIS A 105 -14.91 -9.30 -6.53
C HIS A 105 -14.34 -10.40 -7.43
N CYS A 106 -15.04 -11.53 -7.64
CA CYS A 106 -14.53 -12.63 -8.46
C CYS A 106 -14.31 -12.25 -9.94
N ARG A 107 -15.14 -11.37 -10.50
CA ARG A 107 -15.03 -10.90 -11.90
C ARG A 107 -15.74 -9.57 -12.12
N ALA A 108 -15.34 -8.85 -13.15
CA ALA A 108 -16.06 -7.67 -13.66
C ALA A 108 -17.24 -8.10 -14.57
N PRO A 109 -18.30 -7.27 -14.70
CA PRO A 109 -18.61 -6.11 -13.87
C PRO A 109 -19.00 -6.50 -12.44
N GLN A 110 -18.75 -5.61 -11.48
CA GLN A 110 -19.18 -5.85 -10.10
C GLN A 110 -20.71 -5.72 -10.00
N PRO A 111 -21.40 -6.66 -9.33
CA PRO A 111 -22.84 -6.59 -9.15
C PRO A 111 -23.21 -5.45 -8.20
N ALA A 112 -24.32 -4.77 -8.49
CA ALA A 112 -24.82 -3.68 -7.65
C ALA A 112 -25.38 -4.17 -6.31
N VAL A 113 -25.86 -5.42 -6.27
CA VAL A 113 -26.52 -6.04 -5.10
C VAL A 113 -25.99 -7.46 -4.88
N LEU A 114 -26.02 -7.91 -3.64
CA LEU A 114 -25.76 -9.31 -3.30
C LEU A 114 -27.00 -10.17 -3.56
N PRO A 115 -26.84 -11.47 -3.88
CA PRO A 115 -27.95 -12.37 -4.04
C PRO A 115 -28.71 -12.58 -2.70
N PRO A 116 -30.02 -12.87 -2.74
CA PRO A 116 -30.82 -13.08 -1.54
C PRO A 116 -30.28 -14.18 -0.61
N SER A 117 -29.62 -15.21 -1.18
CA SER A 117 -28.97 -16.31 -0.46
C SER A 117 -27.89 -15.84 0.53
N VAL A 118 -27.26 -14.70 0.27
CA VAL A 118 -26.27 -14.06 1.15
C VAL A 118 -26.84 -12.81 1.82
N ALA A 119 -27.50 -11.93 1.06
CA ALA A 119 -27.89 -10.61 1.54
C ALA A 119 -28.84 -10.67 2.77
N LEU A 120 -29.86 -11.53 2.69
CA LEU A 120 -30.89 -11.63 3.73
C LEU A 120 -30.33 -12.21 5.04
N PRO A 121 -29.72 -13.42 5.04
CA PRO A 121 -29.20 -14.00 6.26
C PRO A 121 -28.04 -13.19 6.85
N TRP A 122 -27.17 -12.62 6.01
CA TRP A 122 -26.06 -11.81 6.50
C TRP A 122 -26.52 -10.51 7.17
N ALA A 123 -27.55 -9.86 6.64
CA ALA A 123 -28.15 -8.69 7.28
C ALA A 123 -28.67 -9.03 8.69
N GLU A 124 -29.35 -10.19 8.86
CA GLU A 124 -29.85 -10.63 10.15
C GLU A 124 -28.71 -11.01 11.12
N VAL A 125 -27.70 -11.76 10.68
CA VAL A 125 -26.50 -12.08 11.48
C VAL A 125 -25.83 -10.81 11.97
N ARG A 126 -25.64 -9.82 11.09
CA ARG A 126 -25.02 -8.53 11.45
C ARG A 126 -25.84 -7.75 12.46
N ARG A 127 -27.17 -7.73 12.29
CA ARG A 127 -28.09 -7.11 13.24
C ARG A 127 -27.97 -7.74 14.63
N ARG A 128 -27.92 -9.06 14.71
CA ARG A 128 -27.77 -9.81 15.98
C ARG A 128 -26.40 -9.59 16.63
N LEU A 129 -25.35 -9.36 15.83
CA LEU A 129 -24.02 -8.99 16.32
C LEU A 129 -23.90 -7.50 16.69
N GLY A 130 -24.98 -6.71 16.62
CA GLY A 130 -24.95 -5.27 16.90
C GLY A 130 -24.06 -4.45 15.95
N ARG A 131 -23.91 -4.92 14.70
CA ARG A 131 -23.09 -4.26 13.70
C ARG A 131 -23.89 -3.29 12.84
N SER A 132 -23.20 -2.38 12.14
CA SER A 132 -23.79 -1.43 11.18
C SER A 132 -24.72 -2.13 10.17
N ARG A 133 -25.77 -1.45 9.71
CA ARG A 133 -26.66 -1.93 8.63
C ARG A 133 -25.93 -2.08 7.29
N GLU A 134 -24.82 -1.39 7.12
CA GLU A 134 -24.03 -1.42 5.92
C GLU A 134 -23.31 -2.77 5.74
N ALA A 135 -23.43 -3.38 4.56
CA ALA A 135 -22.77 -4.64 4.25
C ALA A 135 -21.26 -4.42 4.13
N VAL A 136 -20.50 -4.84 5.12
CA VAL A 136 -19.03 -4.73 5.17
C VAL A 136 -18.47 -6.05 5.67
N LEU A 137 -17.50 -6.61 4.95
CA LEU A 137 -16.64 -7.66 5.49
C LEU A 137 -15.73 -7.01 6.55
N ALA A 138 -15.96 -7.33 7.80
CA ALA A 138 -15.25 -6.70 8.90
C ALA A 138 -13.92 -7.42 9.21
N TYR A 139 -12.96 -6.68 9.75
CA TYR A 139 -11.68 -7.24 10.20
C TYR A 139 -11.84 -8.43 11.18
N PRO A 140 -12.79 -8.42 12.14
CA PRO A 140 -13.07 -9.60 12.96
C PRO A 140 -13.43 -10.84 12.14
N ASP A 141 -14.19 -10.70 11.07
CA ASP A 141 -14.63 -11.83 10.25
C ASP A 141 -13.50 -12.42 9.41
N LEU A 142 -12.68 -11.56 8.82
CA LEU A 142 -11.59 -11.97 7.93
C LEU A 142 -10.38 -12.51 8.71
N ILE A 143 -10.06 -11.92 9.86
CA ILE A 143 -8.82 -12.19 10.60
C ILE A 143 -9.10 -12.89 11.94
N VAL A 144 -9.93 -12.29 12.80
CA VAL A 144 -10.05 -12.72 14.20
C VAL A 144 -10.77 -14.08 14.35
N HIS A 145 -11.72 -14.35 13.45
CA HIS A 145 -12.53 -15.58 13.49
C HIS A 145 -12.34 -16.48 12.25
N ASN A 146 -11.31 -16.27 11.44
CA ASN A 146 -11.06 -17.06 10.22
C ASN A 146 -9.79 -17.92 10.29
N TRP A 147 -9.59 -18.57 11.44
CA TRP A 147 -8.44 -19.46 11.63
C TRP A 147 -8.78 -20.67 12.50
N ARG A 148 -8.02 -21.75 12.35
CA ARG A 148 -8.03 -22.94 13.19
C ARG A 148 -6.62 -23.48 13.38
N PHE A 149 -6.39 -24.34 14.35
CA PHE A 149 -5.13 -25.04 14.49
C PHE A 149 -4.95 -26.10 13.39
N ALA A 150 -3.73 -26.21 12.86
CA ALA A 150 -3.42 -27.17 11.82
C ALA A 150 -3.62 -28.62 12.28
N ASP A 151 -3.16 -28.92 13.52
CA ASP A 151 -3.15 -30.26 14.08
C ASP A 151 -4.23 -30.47 15.17
N GLY A 152 -5.20 -29.56 15.28
CA GLY A 152 -6.24 -29.58 16.30
C GLY A 152 -5.74 -29.36 17.73
N ARG A 153 -4.47 -29.04 17.93
CA ARG A 153 -3.88 -28.78 19.27
C ARG A 153 -3.91 -27.29 19.56
N ASP A 154 -4.50 -26.94 20.70
CA ASP A 154 -4.46 -25.55 21.20
C ASP A 154 -3.06 -25.28 21.77
N ALA A 155 -2.20 -24.68 20.96
CA ALA A 155 -0.83 -24.33 21.30
C ALA A 155 -0.66 -22.82 21.47
N LEU A 156 0.09 -22.41 22.47
CA LEU A 156 0.48 -21.02 22.69
C LEU A 156 2.03 -20.90 22.62
N PRO A 157 2.55 -19.80 22.07
CA PRO A 157 1.85 -18.70 21.41
C PRO A 157 1.31 -19.09 20.03
N LEU A 158 0.22 -18.42 19.60
CA LEU A 158 -0.28 -18.60 18.22
C LEU A 158 0.78 -18.11 17.22
N VAL A 159 1.25 -19.00 16.38
CA VAL A 159 2.17 -18.71 15.26
C VAL A 159 1.54 -19.13 13.93
N SER A 160 1.78 -18.37 12.89
CA SER A 160 1.12 -18.56 11.59
C SER A 160 1.34 -19.93 10.95
N ASP A 161 2.46 -20.60 11.27
CA ASP A 161 2.79 -21.94 10.74
C ASP A 161 1.86 -23.02 11.30
N ASP A 162 1.40 -22.87 12.55
CA ASP A 162 0.53 -23.81 13.24
C ASP A 162 -0.95 -23.58 12.94
N LEU A 163 -1.25 -22.61 12.08
CA LEU A 163 -2.62 -22.20 11.78
C LEU A 163 -3.00 -22.48 10.33
N ARG A 164 -4.30 -22.66 10.09
CA ARG A 164 -4.94 -22.73 8.78
C ARG A 164 -6.14 -21.79 8.72
N LEU A 165 -6.45 -21.28 7.52
CA LEU A 165 -7.68 -20.50 7.32
C LEU A 165 -8.90 -21.44 7.39
N LEU A 166 -9.95 -21.01 8.03
CA LEU A 166 -11.24 -21.71 8.04
C LEU A 166 -11.98 -21.57 6.71
N VAL A 167 -11.90 -20.39 6.11
CA VAL A 167 -12.48 -20.08 4.81
C VAL A 167 -11.40 -19.43 3.94
N PRO A 168 -10.59 -20.22 3.23
CA PRO A 168 -9.72 -19.70 2.19
C PRO A 168 -10.55 -19.30 0.97
N VAL A 169 -10.25 -18.17 0.35
CA VAL A 169 -10.94 -17.68 -0.85
C VAL A 169 -10.12 -17.98 -2.10
N ALA A 170 -8.85 -17.60 -2.14
CA ALA A 170 -7.93 -17.93 -3.21
C ALA A 170 -7.31 -19.33 -3.03
N GLY A 171 -7.13 -19.78 -1.81
CA GLY A 171 -6.57 -21.06 -1.43
C GLY A 171 -5.08 -21.22 -1.76
N ASN A 172 -4.35 -20.12 -1.86
CA ASN A 172 -2.91 -20.11 -2.10
C ASN A 172 -2.12 -19.73 -0.84
N GLU A 173 -0.80 -19.90 -0.93
CA GLU A 173 0.10 -19.64 0.19
C GLU A 173 0.17 -18.16 0.56
N GLU A 174 0.05 -17.27 -0.43
CA GLU A 174 0.06 -15.82 -0.23
C GLU A 174 -1.11 -15.37 0.66
N GLU A 175 -2.30 -15.92 0.42
CA GLU A 175 -3.48 -15.67 1.24
C GLU A 175 -3.28 -16.18 2.66
N ARG A 176 -2.83 -17.44 2.79
CA ARG A 176 -2.59 -18.09 4.07
C ARG A 176 -1.61 -17.28 4.92
N VAL A 177 -0.43 -17.01 4.38
CA VAL A 177 0.64 -16.28 5.10
C VAL A 177 0.18 -14.87 5.44
N PHE A 178 -0.44 -14.16 4.50
CA PHE A 178 -0.85 -12.77 4.70
C PHE A 178 -1.87 -12.61 5.83
N TYR A 179 -2.92 -13.44 5.85
CA TYR A 179 -3.96 -13.34 6.88
C TYR A 179 -3.52 -13.94 8.21
N LEU A 180 -2.85 -15.08 8.21
CA LEU A 180 -2.41 -15.70 9.46
C LEU A 180 -1.26 -14.94 10.13
N THR A 181 -0.44 -14.21 9.38
CA THR A 181 0.51 -13.24 9.97
C THR A 181 -0.21 -12.15 10.77
N GLN A 182 -1.38 -11.69 10.33
CA GLN A 182 -2.16 -10.72 11.11
C GLN A 182 -2.72 -11.34 12.39
N VAL A 183 -3.12 -12.60 12.38
CA VAL A 183 -3.51 -13.35 13.60
C VAL A 183 -2.31 -13.43 14.54
N GLU A 184 -1.12 -13.78 14.06
CA GLU A 184 0.10 -13.83 14.87
C GLU A 184 0.48 -12.45 15.44
N ILE A 185 0.31 -11.37 14.67
CA ILE A 185 0.51 -9.99 15.15
C ILE A 185 -0.43 -9.70 16.33
N LEU A 186 -1.72 -10.05 16.22
CA LEU A 186 -2.67 -9.87 17.31
C LEU A 186 -2.31 -10.71 18.54
N ALA A 187 -1.90 -11.97 18.34
CA ALA A 187 -1.48 -12.85 19.41
C ALA A 187 -0.26 -12.33 20.17
N ARG A 188 0.78 -11.91 19.45
CA ARG A 188 1.99 -11.31 20.04
C ARG A 188 1.73 -9.94 20.66
N SER A 189 0.68 -9.25 20.23
CA SER A 189 0.25 -7.98 20.80
C SER A 189 -0.65 -8.16 22.04
N ALA A 190 -1.06 -9.37 22.38
CA ALA A 190 -1.93 -9.60 23.55
C ALA A 190 -1.40 -9.00 24.86
N PRO A 191 -0.08 -9.05 25.15
CA PRO A 191 0.46 -8.42 26.36
C PRO A 191 0.33 -6.89 26.42
N LEU A 192 -0.05 -6.22 25.32
CA LEU A 192 -0.38 -4.79 25.36
C LEU A 192 -1.64 -4.51 26.19
N ILE A 193 -2.58 -5.47 26.28
CA ILE A 193 -3.83 -5.28 27.04
C ILE A 193 -3.53 -5.10 28.54
N PRO A 194 -2.88 -6.05 29.25
CA PRO A 194 -2.51 -5.83 30.64
C PRO A 194 -1.53 -4.65 30.80
N ALA A 195 -0.54 -4.46 29.93
CA ALA A 195 0.40 -3.35 30.05
C ALA A 195 -0.29 -1.97 30.01
N VAL A 196 -1.31 -1.79 29.16
CA VAL A 196 -2.12 -0.57 29.10
C VAL A 196 -2.98 -0.39 30.37
N VAL A 197 -3.54 -1.48 30.89
CA VAL A 197 -4.32 -1.47 32.14
C VAL A 197 -3.43 -1.09 33.32
N ASP A 198 -2.25 -1.70 33.43
CA ASP A 198 -1.27 -1.45 34.49
C ASP A 198 -0.73 0.00 34.40
N ALA A 199 -0.48 0.49 33.19
CA ALA A 199 -0.05 1.88 32.98
C ALA A 199 -1.12 2.89 33.44
N GLN A 200 -2.40 2.64 33.13
CA GLN A 200 -3.48 3.49 33.63
C GLN A 200 -3.60 3.45 35.16
N GLN A 201 -3.46 2.27 35.74
CA GLN A 201 -3.48 2.13 37.19
C GLN A 201 -2.33 2.88 37.85
N ALA A 202 -1.12 2.76 37.28
CA ALA A 202 0.05 3.46 37.75
C ALA A 202 -0.11 5.00 37.69
N VAL A 203 -0.75 5.52 36.61
CA VAL A 203 -1.08 6.95 36.53
C VAL A 203 -2.04 7.38 37.63
N LEU A 204 -3.07 6.58 37.93
CA LEU A 204 -4.06 6.90 38.97
C LEU A 204 -3.49 6.78 40.39
N ASP A 205 -2.53 5.91 40.59
CA ASP A 205 -1.85 5.68 41.88
C ASP A 205 -0.61 6.54 42.07
N ASP A 206 -0.25 7.37 41.07
CA ASP A 206 0.94 8.22 41.02
C ASP A 206 2.26 7.42 41.16
N ASP A 207 2.30 6.21 40.61
CA ASP A 207 3.43 5.28 40.66
C ASP A 207 4.26 5.34 39.37
N ASP A 208 5.28 6.18 39.37
CA ASP A 208 6.18 6.38 38.22
C ASP A 208 6.99 5.13 37.87
N GLU A 209 7.33 4.26 38.83
CA GLU A 209 8.09 3.04 38.56
C GLU A 209 7.23 1.99 37.86
N ALA A 210 6.00 1.76 38.33
CA ALA A 210 5.05 0.88 37.66
C ALA A 210 4.72 1.38 36.24
N LEU A 211 4.55 2.71 36.08
CA LEU A 211 4.33 3.30 34.75
C LEU A 211 5.53 3.09 33.81
N ARG A 212 6.75 3.25 34.28
CA ARG A 212 7.96 2.98 33.50
C ARG A 212 7.99 1.54 33.01
N GLN A 213 7.74 0.57 33.90
CA GLN A 213 7.72 -0.86 33.56
C GLN A 213 6.64 -1.19 32.52
N ALA A 214 5.48 -0.57 32.62
CA ALA A 214 4.41 -0.74 31.65
C ALA A 214 4.78 -0.18 30.26
N LEU A 215 5.40 1.02 30.20
CA LEU A 215 5.90 1.63 28.97
C LEU A 215 7.00 0.79 28.32
N ASP A 216 7.95 0.28 29.11
CA ASP A 216 9.02 -0.60 28.63
C ASP A 216 8.47 -1.92 28.09
N THR A 217 7.41 -2.45 28.72
CA THR A 217 6.68 -3.64 28.24
C THR A 217 6.03 -3.35 26.87
N VAL A 218 5.38 -2.22 26.70
CA VAL A 218 4.80 -1.81 25.39
C VAL A 218 5.88 -1.75 24.32
N ALA A 219 7.02 -1.11 24.61
CA ALA A 219 8.15 -1.03 23.67
C ALA A 219 8.70 -2.41 23.30
N ALA A 220 8.87 -3.31 24.27
CA ALA A 220 9.38 -4.67 24.08
C ALA A 220 8.42 -5.53 23.23
N VAL A 221 7.12 -5.46 23.50
CA VAL A 221 6.07 -6.17 22.73
C VAL A 221 6.09 -5.71 21.28
N LEU A 222 6.06 -4.40 21.03
CA LEU A 222 6.10 -3.84 19.68
C LEU A 222 7.41 -4.19 18.96
N GLY A 223 8.55 -4.16 19.66
CA GLY A 223 9.83 -4.63 19.13
C GLY A 223 9.78 -6.11 18.72
N THR A 224 9.12 -6.95 19.50
CA THR A 224 8.95 -8.39 19.19
C THR A 224 8.07 -8.60 17.98
N VAL A 225 6.89 -7.96 17.92
CA VAL A 225 6.00 -7.99 16.75
C VAL A 225 6.72 -7.54 15.47
N THR A 226 7.47 -6.45 15.57
CA THR A 226 8.20 -5.87 14.44
C THR A 226 9.31 -6.79 13.92
N ARG A 227 10.02 -7.49 14.81
CA ARG A 227 11.12 -8.38 14.42
C ARG A 227 10.68 -9.79 14.05
N ARG A 228 9.58 -10.29 14.61
CA ARG A 228 9.16 -11.69 14.44
C ARG A 228 8.04 -11.87 13.43
N SER A 229 7.00 -11.03 13.45
CA SER A 229 5.81 -11.22 12.64
C SER A 229 5.85 -10.43 11.32
N LEU A 230 6.30 -9.17 11.30
CA LEU A 230 6.38 -8.43 10.03
C LEU A 230 7.27 -9.11 8.97
N PRO A 231 8.41 -9.76 9.29
CA PRO A 231 9.23 -10.44 8.29
C PRO A 231 8.57 -11.64 7.64
N LEU A 232 7.51 -12.22 8.21
CA LEU A 232 6.81 -13.39 7.64
C LEU A 232 6.19 -13.09 6.27
N ILE A 233 5.76 -11.86 6.01
CA ILE A 233 5.35 -11.44 4.68
C ILE A 233 6.61 -11.07 3.89
N ASP A 234 7.26 -12.04 3.25
CA ASP A 234 8.55 -11.86 2.57
C ASP A 234 8.40 -12.09 1.06
N PRO A 235 8.82 -11.13 0.20
CA PRO A 235 8.72 -11.29 -1.26
C PRO A 235 9.81 -12.16 -1.87
N ARG A 236 10.79 -12.63 -1.09
CA ARG A 236 11.94 -13.39 -1.59
C ARG A 236 11.55 -14.85 -1.82
N PRO A 237 11.81 -15.42 -3.03
CA PRO A 237 11.41 -16.80 -3.37
C PRO A 237 11.99 -17.90 -2.46
N HIS A 238 13.10 -17.62 -1.79
CA HIS A 238 13.80 -18.57 -0.91
C HIS A 238 13.57 -18.29 0.57
N ALA A 239 12.70 -17.35 0.91
CA ALA A 239 12.33 -17.10 2.29
C ALA A 239 11.50 -18.28 2.84
N ARG A 240 11.57 -18.51 4.14
CA ARG A 240 10.77 -19.52 4.84
C ARG A 240 9.27 -19.37 4.55
N THR A 241 8.81 -18.15 4.48
CA THR A 241 7.45 -17.79 4.12
C THR A 241 7.52 -16.83 2.93
N CYS A 242 7.34 -17.34 1.72
CA CYS A 242 7.35 -16.52 0.52
C CYS A 242 5.93 -16.04 0.23
N VAL A 243 5.75 -14.71 0.12
CA VAL A 243 4.52 -14.10 -0.39
C VAL A 243 4.89 -13.37 -1.68
N ASP A 244 4.62 -14.02 -2.82
CA ASP A 244 4.90 -13.42 -4.12
C ASP A 244 4.04 -12.16 -4.33
N PRO A 245 4.64 -10.97 -4.58
CA PRO A 245 3.89 -9.72 -4.71
C PRO A 245 2.90 -9.72 -5.88
N VAL A 246 3.17 -10.45 -6.96
CA VAL A 246 2.29 -10.51 -8.14
C VAL A 246 1.09 -11.41 -7.84
N VAL A 247 1.34 -12.59 -7.27
CA VAL A 247 0.27 -13.52 -6.86
C VAL A 247 -0.60 -12.85 -5.81
N TRP A 248 0.01 -12.26 -4.78
CA TRP A 248 -0.70 -11.51 -3.74
C TRP A 248 -1.56 -10.37 -4.34
N ALA A 249 -1.01 -9.58 -5.26
CA ALA A 249 -1.73 -8.48 -5.89
C ALA A 249 -2.93 -8.94 -6.72
N LYS A 250 -2.86 -10.14 -7.32
CA LYS A 250 -3.93 -10.69 -8.16
C LYS A 250 -4.98 -11.47 -7.39
N THR A 251 -4.62 -12.08 -6.27
CA THR A 251 -5.49 -13.04 -5.57
C THR A 251 -5.94 -12.55 -4.19
N VAL A 252 -5.07 -11.93 -3.42
CA VAL A 252 -5.36 -11.47 -2.05
C VAL A 252 -5.82 -10.01 -2.01
N ALA A 253 -5.11 -9.15 -2.74
CA ALA A 253 -5.41 -7.73 -2.77
C ALA A 253 -6.86 -7.39 -3.19
N PRO A 254 -7.52 -8.08 -4.13
CA PRO A 254 -8.92 -7.83 -4.47
C PRO A 254 -9.87 -8.05 -3.31
N LEU A 255 -9.52 -8.97 -2.42
CA LEU A 255 -10.37 -9.32 -1.27
C LEU A 255 -10.34 -8.24 -0.17
N ALA A 256 -9.36 -7.34 -0.19
CA ALA A 256 -9.27 -6.22 0.74
C ALA A 256 -9.96 -4.93 0.23
N VAL A 257 -10.49 -4.96 -1.00
CA VAL A 257 -11.25 -3.84 -1.58
C VAL A 257 -12.63 -3.76 -0.92
N PRO A 258 -13.14 -2.56 -0.57
CA PRO A 258 -14.48 -2.42 -0.02
C PRO A 258 -15.57 -2.86 -1.02
N PHE A 259 -16.74 -3.25 -0.52
CA PHE A 259 -17.90 -3.62 -1.36
C PHE A 259 -18.34 -2.54 -2.33
N ARG A 260 -18.19 -1.29 -1.95
CA ARG A 260 -18.54 -0.10 -2.78
C ARG A 260 -17.71 1.10 -2.34
N ALA A 261 -17.65 2.09 -3.21
CA ALA A 261 -17.02 3.37 -2.90
C ALA A 261 -17.67 4.01 -1.66
N GLY A 262 -16.86 4.65 -0.82
CA GLY A 262 -17.31 5.30 0.41
C GLY A 262 -17.43 4.39 1.64
N VAL A 263 -17.27 3.08 1.48
CA VAL A 263 -17.29 2.10 2.57
C VAL A 263 -15.88 1.65 2.91
N LEU A 264 -15.60 1.42 4.20
CA LEU A 264 -14.28 0.92 4.63
C LEU A 264 -14.12 -0.56 4.26
N GLY A 265 -12.97 -0.92 3.70
CA GLY A 265 -12.62 -2.32 3.41
C GLY A 265 -11.95 -3.03 4.58
N PRO A 266 -11.84 -4.37 4.55
CA PRO A 266 -11.20 -5.16 5.61
C PRO A 266 -9.69 -5.11 5.49
N SER A 267 -9.07 -3.96 5.76
CA SER A 267 -7.62 -3.79 5.65
C SER A 267 -6.90 -3.94 6.98
N GLY A 268 -5.57 -4.04 6.94
CA GLY A 268 -4.72 -4.04 8.13
C GLY A 268 -4.89 -2.77 8.99
N THR A 269 -5.35 -1.65 8.41
CA THR A 269 -5.70 -0.42 9.14
C THR A 269 -6.86 -0.61 10.11
N ALA A 270 -7.69 -1.62 9.90
CA ALA A 270 -8.77 -2.00 10.80
C ALA A 270 -8.31 -2.81 12.01
N SER A 271 -7.03 -3.09 12.17
CA SER A 271 -6.50 -3.76 13.35
C SER A 271 -6.75 -2.92 14.62
N PRO A 272 -7.33 -3.49 15.68
CA PRO A 272 -7.62 -2.77 16.92
C PRO A 272 -6.34 -2.30 17.64
N VAL A 273 -5.19 -2.92 17.36
CA VAL A 273 -3.90 -2.56 17.96
C VAL A 273 -3.50 -1.11 17.64
N PHE A 274 -3.78 -0.62 16.42
CA PHE A 274 -3.49 0.78 16.09
C PHE A 274 -4.32 1.75 16.91
N ASN A 275 -5.63 1.49 17.04
CA ASN A 275 -6.52 2.31 17.85
C ASN A 275 -6.16 2.24 19.34
N LEU A 276 -5.70 1.08 19.84
CA LEU A 276 -5.22 0.91 21.20
C LEU A 276 -3.98 1.77 21.46
N LEU A 277 -2.98 1.69 20.60
CA LEU A 277 -1.73 2.44 20.76
C LEU A 277 -1.95 3.95 20.60
N ASP A 278 -2.82 4.35 19.66
CA ASP A 278 -3.16 5.77 19.48
C ASP A 278 -3.88 6.33 20.71
N ALA A 279 -4.82 5.58 21.30
CA ALA A 279 -5.51 5.97 22.55
C ALA A 279 -4.52 6.04 23.72
N PHE A 280 -3.73 5.00 23.92
CA PHE A 280 -2.77 4.87 25.02
C PHE A 280 -1.70 5.97 25.00
N LEU A 281 -1.10 6.23 23.83
CA LEU A 281 -0.06 7.25 23.67
C LEU A 281 -0.63 8.68 23.52
N GLY A 282 -1.95 8.86 23.69
CA GLY A 282 -2.61 10.17 23.62
C GLY A 282 -2.65 10.76 22.20
N ARG A 283 -2.53 9.94 21.16
CA ARG A 283 -2.56 10.39 19.76
C ARG A 283 -4.01 10.50 19.26
N ARG A 284 -4.73 11.52 19.73
CA ARG A 284 -6.18 11.69 19.52
C ARG A 284 -6.55 12.43 18.26
N ARG A 285 -5.66 13.25 17.72
CA ARG A 285 -5.89 14.07 16.53
C ARG A 285 -5.11 13.52 15.35
N HIS A 286 -5.83 13.23 14.28
CA HIS A 286 -5.26 12.76 13.03
C HIS A 286 -5.79 13.62 11.90
N ASP A 287 -4.89 14.40 11.29
CA ASP A 287 -5.20 15.26 10.15
C ASP A 287 -4.97 14.52 8.82
N SER A 288 -4.14 13.46 8.81
CA SER A 288 -3.95 12.62 7.64
C SER A 288 -5.19 11.81 7.32
N GLN A 289 -5.40 11.51 6.03
CA GLN A 289 -6.51 10.67 5.58
C GLN A 289 -6.48 9.30 6.26
N LEU A 290 -5.32 8.64 6.26
CA LEU A 290 -5.15 7.31 6.84
C LEU A 290 -5.37 7.28 8.35
N GLY A 291 -4.90 8.31 9.07
CA GLY A 291 -5.17 8.44 10.49
C GLY A 291 -6.66 8.57 10.80
N ARG A 292 -7.39 9.37 10.01
CA ARG A 292 -8.85 9.47 10.13
C ARG A 292 -9.56 8.14 9.83
N GLU A 293 -9.11 7.40 8.80
CA GLU A 293 -9.68 6.09 8.45
C GLU A 293 -9.46 5.06 9.54
N ILE A 294 -8.27 4.99 10.15
CA ILE A 294 -7.99 4.11 11.30
C ILE A 294 -8.99 4.38 12.43
N ARG A 295 -9.29 5.63 12.73
CA ARG A 295 -10.29 5.99 13.74
C ARG A 295 -11.72 5.65 13.33
N LEU A 296 -12.06 5.76 12.04
CA LEU A 296 -13.38 5.39 11.54
C LEU A 296 -13.67 3.89 11.72
N HIS A 297 -12.64 3.04 11.59
CA HIS A 297 -12.80 1.60 11.85
C HIS A 297 -13.30 1.29 13.27
N ARG A 298 -12.97 2.13 14.27
CA ARG A 298 -13.45 1.99 15.65
C ARG A 298 -14.98 1.90 15.75
N ARG A 299 -15.72 2.59 14.84
CA ARG A 299 -17.19 2.56 14.81
C ARG A 299 -17.74 1.19 14.42
N SER A 300 -16.98 0.41 13.67
CA SER A 300 -17.37 -0.94 13.23
C SER A 300 -16.88 -2.05 14.14
N TYR A 301 -16.11 -1.74 15.18
CA TYR A 301 -15.61 -2.73 16.13
C TYR A 301 -16.72 -3.33 16.98
N PRO A 302 -16.53 -4.57 17.48
CA PRO A 302 -17.40 -5.16 18.50
C PRO A 302 -17.50 -4.26 19.75
N GLN A 303 -18.58 -4.42 20.49
CA GLN A 303 -18.92 -3.55 21.63
C GLN A 303 -17.80 -3.49 22.68
N HIS A 304 -17.26 -4.64 23.11
CA HIS A 304 -16.21 -4.70 24.14
C HIS A 304 -14.94 -3.97 23.70
N TRP A 305 -14.58 -4.05 22.40
CA TRP A 305 -13.42 -3.32 21.90
C TRP A 305 -13.62 -1.82 21.96
N ARG A 306 -14.81 -1.34 21.55
CA ARG A 306 -15.12 0.09 21.62
C ARG A 306 -15.06 0.60 23.06
N GLN A 307 -15.73 -0.12 23.98
CA GLN A 307 -15.75 0.24 25.41
C GLN A 307 -14.34 0.25 26.02
N PHE A 308 -13.51 -0.74 25.68
CA PHE A 308 -12.13 -0.79 26.16
C PHE A 308 -11.29 0.37 25.64
N LEU A 309 -11.39 0.67 24.35
CA LEU A 309 -10.67 1.80 23.75
C LEU A 309 -11.17 3.15 24.30
N ASP A 310 -12.47 3.28 24.56
CA ASP A 310 -13.04 4.48 25.20
C ASP A 310 -12.48 4.63 26.62
N ALA A 311 -12.41 3.55 27.40
CA ALA A 311 -11.83 3.55 28.74
C ALA A 311 -10.31 3.86 28.74
N VAL A 312 -9.59 3.41 27.70
CA VAL A 312 -8.17 3.79 27.54
C VAL A 312 -8.03 5.29 27.26
N ASP A 313 -8.94 5.88 26.52
CA ASP A 313 -8.94 7.33 26.25
C ASP A 313 -9.23 8.19 27.50
N GLU A 314 -9.83 7.64 28.57
CA GLU A 314 -10.16 8.40 29.79
C GLU A 314 -8.93 8.83 30.60
N VAL A 315 -7.85 8.03 30.56
CA VAL A 315 -6.62 8.31 31.32
C VAL A 315 -5.45 8.49 30.37
N PRO A 316 -5.13 9.71 29.96
CA PRO A 316 -4.07 9.98 28.99
C PRO A 316 -2.67 9.88 29.63
N VAL A 317 -1.97 8.78 29.34
CA VAL A 317 -0.60 8.53 29.83
C VAL A 317 0.38 9.62 29.36
N GLY A 318 0.20 10.12 28.14
CA GLY A 318 1.08 11.15 27.57
C GLY A 318 1.08 12.46 28.35
N ASP A 319 -0.07 12.88 28.88
CA ASP A 319 -0.20 14.12 29.69
C ASP A 319 0.50 13.95 31.05
N HIS A 320 0.39 12.77 31.65
CA HIS A 320 1.07 12.44 32.91
C HIS A 320 2.59 12.43 32.74
N VAL A 321 3.09 11.80 31.65
CA VAL A 321 4.53 11.75 31.32
C VAL A 321 5.09 13.16 31.05
N ALA A 322 4.33 14.03 30.39
CA ALA A 322 4.77 15.39 30.07
C ALA A 322 5.13 16.22 31.32
N ALA A 323 4.52 15.91 32.47
CA ALA A 323 4.83 16.54 33.75
C ALA A 323 5.98 15.87 34.51
N ARG A 324 6.57 14.75 34.00
CA ARG A 324 7.55 13.91 34.70
C ARG A 324 8.75 13.55 33.80
N PRO A 325 9.83 14.35 33.82
CA PRO A 325 11.00 14.12 32.96
C PRO A 325 11.63 12.74 33.09
N GLY A 326 11.52 12.09 34.27
CA GLY A 326 12.05 10.76 34.54
C GLY A 326 11.37 9.62 33.74
N LEU A 327 10.18 9.85 33.21
CA LEU A 327 9.41 8.90 32.40
C LEU A 327 9.58 9.09 30.89
N GLN A 328 10.13 10.26 30.48
CA GLN A 328 10.18 10.64 29.06
C GLN A 328 10.93 9.63 28.21
N ALA A 329 12.04 9.08 28.71
CA ALA A 329 12.86 8.11 27.95
C ALA A 329 12.08 6.83 27.62
N SER A 330 11.36 6.23 28.57
CA SER A 330 10.52 5.04 28.35
C SER A 330 9.32 5.33 27.46
N PHE A 331 8.71 6.51 27.60
CA PHE A 331 7.62 6.95 26.71
C PHE A 331 8.11 7.11 25.27
N ASP A 332 9.24 7.78 25.07
CA ASP A 332 9.84 7.97 23.75
C ASP A 332 10.26 6.62 23.13
N ALA A 333 10.73 5.66 23.94
CA ALA A 333 11.02 4.31 23.48
C ALA A 333 9.75 3.58 22.98
N ALA A 334 8.64 3.69 23.71
CA ALA A 334 7.34 3.13 23.29
C ALA A 334 6.84 3.78 21.99
N VAL A 335 6.90 5.11 21.88
CA VAL A 335 6.55 5.86 20.65
C VAL A 335 7.47 5.47 19.50
N ALA A 336 8.78 5.34 19.72
CA ALA A 336 9.74 4.93 18.70
C ALA A 336 9.52 3.49 18.24
N ALA A 337 9.18 2.56 19.15
CA ALA A 337 8.85 1.18 18.82
C ALA A 337 7.56 1.09 17.99
N TYR A 338 6.59 1.98 18.20
CA TYR A 338 5.37 2.09 17.40
C TYR A 338 5.60 2.81 16.07
N ALA A 339 5.99 4.09 16.11
CA ALA A 339 5.99 5.00 14.97
C ALA A 339 7.37 5.39 14.45
N GLY A 340 8.46 4.98 15.11
CA GLY A 340 9.83 5.25 14.67
C GLY A 340 10.15 4.64 13.30
N THR A 341 11.24 5.08 12.68
CA THR A 341 11.69 4.57 11.37
C THR A 341 11.93 3.06 11.40
N GLU A 342 12.52 2.54 12.47
CA GLU A 342 12.74 1.11 12.70
C GLU A 342 11.64 0.45 13.54
N GLY A 343 10.68 1.21 14.00
CA GLY A 343 9.48 0.74 14.68
C GLY A 343 8.48 0.07 13.73
N PHE A 344 7.35 -0.36 14.29
CA PHE A 344 6.34 -1.13 13.56
C PHE A 344 5.85 -0.40 12.31
N LEU A 345 5.36 0.85 12.43
CA LEU A 345 4.82 1.61 11.31
C LEU A 345 5.89 1.96 10.27
N GLY A 346 7.13 2.27 10.69
CA GLY A 346 8.22 2.55 9.76
C GLY A 346 8.60 1.34 8.90
N ARG A 347 8.72 0.16 9.51
CA ARG A 347 9.00 -1.09 8.79
C ARG A 347 7.82 -1.56 7.97
N HIS A 348 6.59 -1.43 8.48
CA HIS A 348 5.36 -1.73 7.75
C HIS A 348 5.24 -0.87 6.49
N ARG A 349 5.46 0.45 6.59
CA ARG A 349 5.46 1.35 5.43
C ARG A 349 6.39 0.86 4.33
N ARG A 350 7.66 0.57 4.65
CA ARG A 350 8.64 0.08 3.67
C ARG A 350 8.16 -1.20 2.95
N LYS A 351 7.54 -2.10 3.70
CA LYS A 351 6.99 -3.33 3.16
C LYS A 351 5.79 -3.07 2.25
N VAL A 352 4.82 -2.28 2.69
CA VAL A 352 3.61 -1.94 1.91
C VAL A 352 3.98 -1.25 0.60
N SER A 353 4.87 -0.25 0.63
CA SER A 353 5.32 0.43 -0.59
C SER A 353 5.95 -0.54 -1.60
N GLY A 354 6.70 -1.55 -1.13
CA GLY A 354 7.25 -2.59 -2.00
C GLY A 354 6.17 -3.46 -2.66
N TYR A 355 5.13 -3.87 -1.93
CA TYR A 355 4.04 -4.68 -2.47
C TYR A 355 3.10 -3.89 -3.37
N LEU A 356 2.73 -2.69 -2.98
CA LEU A 356 1.83 -1.85 -3.76
C LEU A 356 2.45 -1.42 -5.09
N SER A 357 3.75 -1.10 -5.13
CA SER A 357 4.42 -0.79 -6.39
C SER A 357 4.26 -1.92 -7.41
N VAL A 358 4.35 -3.18 -6.97
CA VAL A 358 4.09 -4.34 -7.84
C VAL A 358 2.61 -4.47 -8.21
N ALA A 359 1.68 -4.23 -7.28
CA ALA A 359 0.25 -4.28 -7.55
C ALA A 359 -0.16 -3.27 -8.66
N PHE A 360 0.39 -2.06 -8.63
CA PHE A 360 0.19 -1.08 -9.70
C PHE A 360 0.78 -1.53 -11.04
N LEU A 361 1.94 -2.18 -11.02
CA LEU A 361 2.58 -2.72 -12.23
C LEU A 361 1.75 -3.79 -12.95
N VAL A 362 0.97 -4.60 -12.23
CA VAL A 362 0.12 -5.63 -12.81
C VAL A 362 -1.29 -5.13 -13.18
N GLY A 363 -1.49 -3.81 -13.22
CA GLY A 363 -2.69 -3.19 -13.77
C GLY A 363 -3.87 -3.09 -12.80
N ARG A 364 -3.61 -2.97 -11.51
CA ARG A 364 -4.66 -2.72 -10.52
C ARG A 364 -4.72 -1.25 -10.16
N GLY A 365 -5.80 -0.60 -10.56
CA GLY A 365 -6.10 0.78 -10.21
C GLY A 365 -6.71 0.98 -8.80
N VAL A 366 -6.64 -0.03 -7.90
CA VAL A 366 -7.27 0.05 -6.58
C VAL A 366 -6.29 -0.39 -5.50
N THR A 367 -6.08 0.45 -4.50
CA THR A 367 -5.28 0.13 -3.32
C THR A 367 -6.04 -0.73 -2.34
N ILE A 368 -5.30 -1.60 -1.66
CA ILE A 368 -5.80 -2.35 -0.52
C ILE A 368 -5.98 -1.38 0.64
N GLY A 369 -7.11 -1.44 1.25
CA GLY A 369 -7.25 -0.88 2.57
C GLY A 369 -8.01 0.40 2.70
N GLY A 370 -9.10 0.54 1.97
CA GLY A 370 -10.11 1.51 2.37
C GLY A 370 -9.79 2.96 2.04
N PHE A 371 -8.91 3.24 1.10
CA PHE A 371 -8.96 4.55 0.44
C PHE A 371 -10.29 4.63 -0.34
N ALA A 372 -11.36 4.40 0.44
CA ALA A 372 -12.72 4.36 0.00
C ALA A 372 -13.12 5.73 -0.52
N GLY A 373 -13.56 5.78 -1.76
CA GLY A 373 -14.20 6.96 -2.32
C GLY A 373 -13.41 7.73 -3.36
N SER A 374 -12.19 7.30 -3.70
CA SER A 374 -11.57 7.81 -4.92
C SER A 374 -11.81 6.83 -6.07
N PRO A 375 -12.64 7.18 -7.07
CA PRO A 375 -12.70 6.45 -8.34
C PRO A 375 -11.43 6.67 -9.18
N ARG A 376 -10.47 7.46 -8.69
CA ARG A 376 -9.19 7.73 -9.32
C ARG A 376 -8.13 6.79 -8.78
N GLU A 377 -7.34 6.24 -9.68
CA GLU A 377 -6.13 5.50 -9.36
C GLU A 377 -5.28 6.31 -8.39
N LEU A 378 -5.22 5.86 -7.14
CA LEU A 378 -4.25 6.40 -6.20
C LEU A 378 -2.90 5.82 -6.61
N THR A 379 -1.96 6.65 -6.95
CA THR A 379 -0.60 6.21 -7.20
C THR A 379 -0.02 5.60 -5.92
N TRP A 380 0.90 4.65 -6.04
CA TRP A 380 1.58 4.09 -4.87
C TRP A 380 2.29 5.18 -4.04
N HIS A 381 2.68 6.30 -4.67
CA HIS A 381 3.19 7.50 -4.01
C HIS A 381 2.18 8.13 -3.05
N THR A 382 0.92 8.21 -3.45
CA THR A 382 -0.16 8.72 -2.58
C THR A 382 -0.32 7.84 -1.34
N VAL A 383 -0.21 6.52 -1.50
CA VAL A 383 -0.27 5.59 -0.36
C VAL A 383 0.97 5.72 0.53
N ASP A 384 2.17 5.82 -0.06
CA ASP A 384 3.40 6.00 0.69
C ASP A 384 3.42 7.35 1.44
N ALA A 385 2.92 8.42 0.82
CA ALA A 385 2.73 9.72 1.45
C ALA A 385 1.74 9.61 2.62
N ALA A 386 0.58 8.99 2.42
CA ALA A 386 -0.43 8.81 3.47
C ALA A 386 0.11 7.97 4.66
N LEU A 387 0.89 6.92 4.40
CA LEU A 387 1.57 6.14 5.43
C LEU A 387 2.63 6.97 6.17
N THR A 388 3.32 7.86 5.45
CA THR A 388 4.33 8.76 6.02
C THR A 388 3.68 9.79 6.94
N GLU A 389 2.63 10.45 6.48
CA GLU A 389 1.87 11.44 7.24
C GLU A 389 1.25 10.80 8.48
N SER A 390 0.56 9.69 8.31
CA SER A 390 -0.05 8.94 9.41
C SER A 390 0.98 8.50 10.46
N ARG A 391 2.19 8.13 10.05
CA ARG A 391 3.29 7.83 10.97
C ARG A 391 3.82 9.09 11.67
N ALA A 392 3.97 10.19 10.94
CA ALA A 392 4.50 11.44 11.48
C ALA A 392 3.60 12.03 12.57
N GLU A 393 2.29 11.89 12.45
CA GLU A 393 1.31 12.34 13.46
C GLU A 393 1.46 11.63 14.81
N ARG A 394 2.10 10.46 14.84
CA ARG A 394 2.32 9.64 16.04
C ARG A 394 3.64 9.91 16.72
N LEU A 395 4.53 10.62 16.06
CA LEU A 395 5.82 11.02 16.64
C LEU A 395 5.65 12.31 17.46
N PRO A 396 6.47 12.53 18.51
CA PRO A 396 6.49 13.79 19.22
C PRO A 396 6.90 14.91 18.26
N PRO A 397 6.35 16.13 18.42
CA PRO A 397 6.84 17.29 17.69
C PRO A 397 8.34 17.50 18.02
N PRO A 398 9.16 17.89 17.05
CA PRO A 398 10.56 18.18 17.33
C PRO A 398 10.63 19.27 18.41
N TYR A 399 11.40 19.02 19.48
CA TYR A 399 11.58 19.94 20.59
C TYR A 399 12.08 21.31 20.11
N GLY A 400 11.32 22.36 20.40
CA GLY A 400 11.71 23.75 20.20
C GLY A 400 10.73 24.58 19.39
N GLY A 401 9.78 25.23 20.09
CA GLY A 401 8.99 26.35 19.58
C GLY A 401 7.59 26.00 19.09
N GLY A 402 6.62 26.71 19.66
CA GLY A 402 5.18 26.79 19.47
C GLY A 402 4.56 26.03 18.32
N ALA A 403 3.38 25.50 18.56
CA ALA A 403 2.58 24.65 17.67
C ALA A 403 2.69 25.04 16.19
N ARG A 404 3.73 24.56 15.51
CA ARG A 404 3.84 24.54 14.05
C ARG A 404 3.35 23.19 13.59
N ARG A 405 2.25 23.20 12.84
CA ARG A 405 1.82 22.11 11.97
C ARG A 405 3.07 21.55 11.27
N PRO A 406 3.36 20.24 11.37
CA PRO A 406 4.43 19.69 10.55
C PRO A 406 4.10 20.03 9.10
N PRO A 407 5.06 20.59 8.34
CA PRO A 407 4.82 20.90 6.95
C PRO A 407 4.40 19.64 6.23
N SER A 408 3.31 19.72 5.47
CA SER A 408 2.96 18.70 4.47
C SER A 408 4.20 18.44 3.61
N GLY A 409 4.33 17.26 3.00
CA GLY A 409 5.49 16.95 2.14
C GLY A 409 5.78 18.04 1.11
N THR A 410 4.74 18.77 0.66
CA THR A 410 4.81 19.97 -0.18
C THR A 410 5.53 21.15 0.50
N ASP A 411 5.37 21.37 1.82
CA ASP A 411 6.05 22.46 2.54
C ASP A 411 7.55 22.21 2.75
N ARG A 412 7.98 20.93 2.78
CA ARG A 412 9.40 20.58 2.91
C ARG A 412 10.12 20.67 1.56
N ALA A 413 9.44 20.33 0.47
CA ALA A 413 9.89 20.55 -0.90
C ALA A 413 9.99 22.06 -1.19
N ALA A 414 8.99 22.85 -0.78
CA ALA A 414 8.99 24.31 -0.93
C ALA A 414 10.14 25.01 -0.20
N ARG A 415 10.70 24.41 0.88
CA ARG A 415 11.85 24.99 1.62
C ARG A 415 13.21 24.60 1.08
N ARG A 416 13.31 23.49 0.33
CA ARG A 416 14.58 23.01 -0.24
C ARG A 416 14.71 23.25 -1.74
N GLY A 417 13.64 23.64 -2.41
CA GLY A 417 13.51 23.59 -3.85
C GLY A 417 13.33 22.15 -4.37
N PRO A 418 12.78 21.99 -5.59
CA PRO A 418 12.55 20.67 -6.19
C PRO A 418 13.87 19.95 -6.48
N GLY A 419 13.88 18.63 -6.28
CA GLY A 419 14.99 17.75 -6.64
C GLY A 419 14.84 17.14 -8.05
N PRO A 420 15.86 16.40 -8.55
CA PRO A 420 15.77 15.69 -9.83
C PRO A 420 14.59 14.70 -9.93
N ALA A 421 14.20 14.09 -8.81
CA ALA A 421 13.06 13.20 -8.75
C ALA A 421 11.73 13.95 -8.97
N ASP A 422 11.59 15.14 -8.35
CA ASP A 422 10.40 15.96 -8.49
C ASP A 422 10.30 16.52 -9.91
N LEU A 423 11.43 16.97 -10.47
CA LEU A 423 11.49 17.41 -11.87
C LEU A 423 11.05 16.28 -12.82
N ALA A 424 11.59 15.08 -12.68
CA ALA A 424 11.31 13.94 -13.55
C ALA A 424 9.84 13.48 -13.53
N GLU A 425 9.11 13.70 -12.45
CA GLU A 425 7.68 13.38 -12.37
C GLU A 425 6.80 14.29 -13.22
N HIS A 426 7.21 15.55 -13.42
CA HIS A 426 6.42 16.56 -14.12
C HIS A 426 6.66 16.56 -15.64
N ASN A 427 6.28 15.47 -16.32
CA ASN A 427 6.39 15.31 -17.77
C ASN A 427 5.10 14.78 -18.43
N ASP A 428 3.93 15.09 -17.85
CA ASP A 428 2.62 14.68 -18.38
C ASP A 428 1.49 15.62 -17.94
N ASP A 429 0.28 15.39 -18.47
CA ASP A 429 -0.89 16.22 -18.19
C ASP A 429 -1.42 16.04 -16.75
N GLU A 430 -1.07 14.94 -16.09
CA GLU A 430 -1.52 14.63 -14.72
C GLU A 430 -0.69 15.41 -13.68
N HIS A 431 0.64 15.42 -13.85
CA HIS A 431 1.57 16.04 -12.91
C HIS A 431 1.96 17.47 -13.32
N GLY A 432 1.65 17.87 -14.53
CA GLY A 432 2.11 19.13 -15.13
C GLY A 432 3.43 18.98 -15.87
N TRP A 433 3.90 20.11 -16.44
CA TRP A 433 5.04 20.16 -17.34
C TRP A 433 6.12 21.07 -16.77
N TRP A 434 7.17 20.49 -16.20
CA TRP A 434 8.29 21.24 -15.65
C TRP A 434 9.54 21.02 -16.47
N VAL A 435 10.40 22.06 -16.53
CA VAL A 435 11.73 22.00 -17.10
C VAL A 435 12.74 22.64 -16.15
N ALA A 436 13.97 22.18 -16.15
CA ALA A 436 15.03 22.92 -15.46
C ALA A 436 15.84 23.74 -16.47
N VAL A 437 16.17 24.98 -16.14
CA VAL A 437 17.02 25.89 -16.91
C VAL A 437 17.95 26.62 -15.96
N ASP A 438 19.24 26.61 -16.24
CA ASP A 438 20.29 27.27 -15.43
C ASP A 438 20.20 26.91 -13.93
N GLY A 439 19.92 25.64 -13.64
CA GLY A 439 19.82 25.13 -12.27
C GLY A 439 18.55 25.55 -11.50
N ARG A 440 17.53 26.06 -12.16
CA ARG A 440 16.22 26.39 -11.59
C ARG A 440 15.11 25.61 -12.30
N VAL A 441 14.09 25.22 -11.55
CA VAL A 441 12.92 24.51 -12.07
C VAL A 441 11.82 25.51 -12.40
N HIS A 442 11.19 25.31 -13.55
CA HIS A 442 10.14 26.16 -14.08
C HIS A 442 8.90 25.33 -14.41
N ASP A 443 7.74 25.74 -13.94
CA ASP A 443 6.44 25.15 -14.30
C ASP A 443 5.93 25.83 -15.59
N VAL A 444 6.04 25.10 -16.69
CA VAL A 444 5.61 25.59 -18.01
C VAL A 444 4.22 25.09 -18.41
N THR A 445 3.48 24.43 -17.52
CA THR A 445 2.15 23.86 -17.77
C THR A 445 1.20 24.90 -18.39
N GLY A 446 1.07 26.06 -17.77
CA GLY A 446 0.20 27.15 -18.26
C GLY A 446 0.70 27.81 -19.55
N PHE A 447 1.98 27.57 -19.94
CA PHE A 447 2.61 28.18 -21.12
C PHE A 447 2.67 27.24 -22.34
N MET A 448 2.42 25.92 -22.15
CA MET A 448 2.54 24.89 -23.19
C MET A 448 1.90 25.28 -24.53
N ARG A 449 0.63 25.72 -24.50
CA ARG A 449 -0.14 26.07 -25.70
C ARG A 449 0.28 27.39 -26.34
N ARG A 450 0.96 28.27 -25.60
CA ARG A 450 1.37 29.61 -26.06
C ARG A 450 2.83 29.69 -26.45
N HIS A 451 3.59 28.59 -26.31
CA HIS A 451 5.01 28.58 -26.67
C HIS A 451 5.20 28.76 -28.18
N PRO A 452 5.95 29.80 -28.65
CA PRO A 452 6.11 30.08 -30.08
C PRO A 452 6.74 28.94 -30.86
N GLY A 453 7.62 28.13 -30.25
CA GLY A 453 8.23 26.93 -30.83
C GLY A 453 7.29 25.70 -30.84
N GLY A 454 6.04 25.86 -30.42
CA GLY A 454 5.08 24.75 -30.29
C GLY A 454 5.24 23.96 -28.99
N GLN A 455 4.16 23.31 -28.58
CA GLN A 455 4.15 22.51 -27.35
C GLN A 455 5.02 21.26 -27.43
N ALA A 456 5.26 20.72 -28.63
CA ALA A 456 6.08 19.53 -28.83
C ALA A 456 7.52 19.72 -28.32
N VAL A 457 8.08 20.93 -28.49
CA VAL A 457 9.42 21.25 -27.99
C VAL A 457 9.46 21.21 -26.46
N LEU A 458 8.44 21.77 -25.78
CA LEU A 458 8.38 21.73 -24.32
C LEU A 458 8.15 20.31 -23.82
N ARG A 459 7.29 19.52 -24.48
CA ARG A 459 7.08 18.11 -24.16
C ARG A 459 8.35 17.28 -24.29
N ALA A 460 9.17 17.54 -25.29
CA ALA A 460 10.45 16.83 -25.49
C ALA A 460 11.42 17.02 -24.32
N HIS A 461 11.36 18.17 -23.65
CA HIS A 461 12.27 18.54 -22.57
C HIS A 461 11.62 18.50 -21.17
N ALA A 462 10.33 18.19 -21.05
CA ALA A 462 9.65 18.14 -19.78
C ALA A 462 10.24 17.04 -18.86
N GLY A 463 10.38 17.36 -17.59
CA GLY A 463 11.01 16.49 -16.61
C GLY A 463 12.53 16.44 -16.67
N LEU A 464 13.17 17.30 -17.50
CA LEU A 464 14.60 17.27 -17.80
C LEU A 464 15.26 18.65 -17.60
N ASP A 465 16.60 18.63 -17.54
CA ASP A 465 17.42 19.84 -17.67
C ASP A 465 17.48 20.27 -19.15
N ALA A 466 16.81 21.35 -19.45
CA ALA A 466 16.69 21.93 -20.76
C ALA A 466 17.66 23.12 -21.01
N THR A 467 18.63 23.37 -20.14
CA THR A 467 19.53 24.53 -20.18
C THR A 467 20.18 24.68 -21.56
N THR A 468 20.77 23.62 -22.09
CA THR A 468 21.44 23.65 -23.40
C THR A 468 20.46 23.90 -24.55
N ALA A 469 19.29 23.27 -24.52
CA ALA A 469 18.25 23.44 -25.54
C ALA A 469 17.68 24.87 -25.50
N PHE A 470 17.43 25.37 -24.30
CA PHE A 470 16.95 26.74 -24.07
C PHE A 470 17.97 27.78 -24.60
N ALA A 471 19.23 27.65 -24.26
CA ALA A 471 20.30 28.56 -24.71
C ALA A 471 20.44 28.59 -26.25
N ARG A 472 20.33 27.43 -26.90
CA ARG A 472 20.37 27.32 -28.36
C ARG A 472 19.18 27.99 -29.07
N ALA A 473 17.97 27.84 -28.49
CA ALA A 473 16.74 28.32 -29.11
C ALA A 473 16.48 29.81 -28.87
N HIS A 474 16.88 30.34 -27.74
CA HIS A 474 16.43 31.67 -27.30
C HIS A 474 17.52 32.72 -27.25
N SER A 475 18.80 32.34 -27.32
CA SER A 475 19.92 33.27 -27.13
C SER A 475 19.72 34.10 -25.85
N ASP A 476 20.50 35.15 -25.60
CA ASP A 476 20.36 36.00 -24.42
C ASP A 476 19.27 37.07 -24.59
N ARG A 477 18.01 36.69 -24.86
CA ARG A 477 16.88 37.63 -24.96
C ARG A 477 16.30 37.95 -23.58
N PRO A 478 16.46 39.20 -23.07
CA PRO A 478 15.99 39.56 -21.72
C PRO A 478 14.50 39.33 -21.50
N ALA A 479 13.66 39.56 -22.51
CA ALA A 479 12.22 39.35 -22.45
C ALA A 479 11.85 37.86 -22.24
N VAL A 480 12.60 36.92 -22.85
CA VAL A 480 12.37 35.49 -22.65
C VAL A 480 12.82 35.06 -21.26
N ARG A 481 13.93 35.55 -20.77
CA ARG A 481 14.38 35.28 -19.38
C ARG A 481 13.42 35.87 -18.35
N HIS A 482 12.85 37.04 -18.58
CA HIS A 482 11.83 37.62 -17.73
C HIS A 482 10.58 36.73 -17.69
N LEU A 483 10.10 36.26 -18.84
CA LEU A 483 8.95 35.37 -18.94
C LEU A 483 9.23 34.04 -18.23
N LEU A 484 10.42 33.46 -18.41
CA LEU A 484 10.84 32.24 -17.72
C LEU A 484 10.83 32.44 -16.19
N GLY A 485 11.28 33.60 -15.72
CA GLY A 485 11.25 33.95 -14.30
C GLY A 485 9.83 33.94 -13.67
N THR A 486 8.78 34.20 -14.47
CA THR A 486 7.38 34.14 -13.97
C THR A 486 6.88 32.72 -13.72
N THR A 487 7.58 31.70 -14.21
CA THR A 487 7.25 30.27 -14.06
C THR A 487 8.14 29.57 -13.04
N ASP A 488 8.95 30.32 -12.30
CA ASP A 488 9.97 29.80 -11.40
C ASP A 488 9.35 29.06 -10.19
N VAL A 489 9.71 27.79 -10.02
CA VAL A 489 9.34 26.94 -8.88
C VAL A 489 10.40 27.00 -7.78
N GLY A 490 11.65 27.20 -8.14
CA GLY A 490 12.78 27.27 -7.23
C GLY A 490 14.06 26.64 -7.77
N PRO A 491 15.15 26.70 -6.98
CA PRO A 491 16.42 26.08 -7.40
C PRO A 491 16.31 24.56 -7.45
N LEU A 492 16.91 23.94 -8.46
CA LEU A 492 17.05 22.49 -8.55
C LEU A 492 18.06 22.02 -7.48
N THR A 493 17.54 21.38 -6.43
CA THR A 493 18.34 20.98 -5.28
C THR A 493 18.83 19.55 -5.40
N ARG A 494 20.04 19.29 -4.87
CA ARG A 494 20.59 17.93 -4.76
C ARG A 494 21.04 17.69 -3.32
N PRO A 495 20.92 16.45 -2.80
CA PRO A 495 21.34 16.14 -1.43
C PRO A 495 22.85 16.30 -1.24
N ALA A 496 23.27 16.69 -0.03
CA ALA A 496 24.66 16.75 0.34
C ALA A 496 25.17 15.34 0.66
N LEU A 497 25.66 14.62 -0.34
CA LEU A 497 26.20 13.28 -0.23
C LEU A 497 27.71 13.30 -0.30
N ARG A 498 28.41 12.54 0.56
CA ARG A 498 29.87 12.42 0.56
C ARG A 498 30.33 11.14 -0.14
N GLY A 499 29.96 9.98 0.37
CA GLY A 499 30.38 8.67 -0.15
C GLY A 499 29.47 8.09 -1.25
N ALA A 500 28.17 8.33 -1.16
CA ALA A 500 27.18 7.76 -2.08
C ALA A 500 26.94 8.65 -3.33
N ARG A 501 27.65 9.76 -3.49
CA ARG A 501 27.45 10.69 -4.60
C ARG A 501 27.54 10.06 -5.99
N PRO A 502 28.55 9.22 -6.30
CA PRO A 502 28.61 8.60 -7.63
C PRO A 502 27.42 7.68 -7.94
N LEU A 503 26.91 6.98 -6.91
CA LEU A 503 25.74 6.13 -7.05
C LEU A 503 24.46 6.96 -7.26
N TYR A 504 24.31 8.05 -6.51
CA TYR A 504 23.21 9.01 -6.70
C TYR A 504 23.19 9.58 -8.11
N ASP A 505 24.34 10.08 -8.60
CA ASP A 505 24.44 10.66 -9.94
C ASP A 505 24.07 9.61 -11.00
N ALA A 506 24.47 8.34 -10.85
CA ALA A 506 24.03 7.27 -11.75
C ALA A 506 22.52 7.02 -11.75
N TRP A 507 21.86 7.13 -10.60
CA TRP A 507 20.41 7.00 -10.54
C TRP A 507 19.69 8.18 -11.18
N VAL A 508 20.22 9.40 -11.01
CA VAL A 508 19.71 10.62 -11.68
C VAL A 508 19.91 10.54 -13.20
N ASP A 509 21.07 10.08 -13.66
CA ASP A 509 21.35 9.90 -15.09
C ASP A 509 20.43 8.85 -15.71
N ALA A 510 20.22 7.71 -15.03
CA ALA A 510 19.29 6.68 -15.46
C ALA A 510 17.85 7.19 -15.54
N LEU A 511 17.42 7.96 -14.53
CA LEU A 511 16.10 8.58 -14.51
C LEU A 511 15.91 9.58 -15.64
N SER A 512 16.89 10.45 -15.87
CA SER A 512 16.86 11.44 -16.95
C SER A 512 16.84 10.76 -18.34
N GLY A 513 17.63 9.70 -18.55
CA GLY A 513 17.62 8.90 -19.78
C GLY A 513 16.25 8.28 -20.05
N LEU A 514 15.61 7.69 -19.01
CA LEU A 514 14.28 7.11 -19.15
C LEU A 514 13.20 8.17 -19.47
N VAL A 515 13.24 9.33 -18.80
CA VAL A 515 12.30 10.44 -19.06
C VAL A 515 12.47 10.93 -20.51
N HIS A 516 13.70 11.06 -20.98
CA HIS A 516 13.97 11.43 -22.38
C HIS A 516 13.35 10.44 -23.38
N LEU A 517 13.57 9.14 -23.17
CA LEU A 517 13.00 8.09 -24.04
C LEU A 517 11.46 8.07 -23.97
N GLN A 518 10.89 8.26 -22.81
CA GLN A 518 9.44 8.33 -22.62
C GLN A 518 8.84 9.53 -23.36
N ASN A 519 9.47 10.70 -23.26
CA ASN A 519 9.03 11.89 -23.98
C ASN A 519 9.10 11.68 -25.49
N ALA A 520 10.20 11.14 -26.02
CA ALA A 520 10.36 10.85 -27.44
C ALA A 520 9.31 9.85 -27.94
N PHE A 521 9.09 8.75 -27.20
CA PHE A 521 8.08 7.76 -27.52
C PHE A 521 6.66 8.33 -27.55
N ARG A 522 6.30 9.16 -26.57
CA ARG A 522 4.99 9.81 -26.51
C ARG A 522 4.78 10.83 -27.63
N LEU A 523 5.82 11.56 -28.00
CA LEU A 523 5.79 12.48 -29.15
C LEU A 523 5.57 11.73 -30.46
N ASP A 524 6.29 10.65 -30.72
CA ASP A 524 6.11 9.83 -31.91
C ASP A 524 4.68 9.27 -31.99
N ARG A 525 4.13 8.83 -30.85
CA ARG A 525 2.74 8.38 -30.78
C ARG A 525 1.73 9.49 -31.06
N SER A 526 1.93 10.69 -30.51
CA SER A 526 1.02 11.82 -30.72
C SER A 526 0.97 12.27 -32.17
N PHE A 527 2.10 12.28 -32.86
CA PHE A 527 2.14 12.53 -34.31
C PHE A 527 1.39 11.47 -35.12
N GLY A 528 1.41 10.19 -34.67
CA GLY A 528 0.68 9.10 -35.28
C GLY A 528 -0.83 9.12 -35.04
N GLN A 529 -1.31 9.79 -33.98
CA GLN A 529 -2.73 9.79 -33.59
C GLN A 529 -3.52 11.04 -34.03
N GLY A 530 -2.88 12.04 -34.60
CA GLY A 530 -3.55 13.24 -35.14
C GLY A 530 -4.28 14.12 -34.12
N THR A 531 -3.99 14.00 -32.83
CA THR A 531 -4.82 14.57 -31.77
C THR A 531 -4.50 16.01 -31.38
N ASP A 532 -3.39 16.61 -31.85
CA ASP A 532 -2.99 17.95 -31.39
C ASP A 532 -2.49 18.92 -32.48
N LEU A 533 -2.53 18.54 -33.75
CA LEU A 533 -2.33 19.46 -34.85
C LEU A 533 -3.65 19.58 -35.59
N CYS A 534 -4.23 20.76 -35.61
CA CYS A 534 -5.36 21.10 -36.49
C CYS A 534 -4.98 20.78 -37.94
N VAL A 535 -5.32 19.59 -38.42
CA VAL A 535 -5.36 19.24 -39.82
C VAL A 535 -6.83 19.17 -40.19
N PRO A 536 -7.27 19.91 -41.22
CA PRO A 536 -8.67 19.89 -41.64
C PRO A 536 -9.11 18.49 -42.02
N ASP A 537 -10.37 18.17 -41.64
CA ASP A 537 -11.04 16.94 -41.96
C ASP A 537 -10.90 16.50 -43.41
N GLY A 538 -10.46 15.29 -43.63
CA GLY A 538 -10.47 14.60 -44.91
C GLY A 538 -9.84 13.22 -44.85
N ASP A 539 -10.49 12.26 -45.41
CA ASP A 539 -10.35 10.80 -45.52
C ASP A 539 -8.98 10.11 -45.61
N ARG A 540 -7.89 10.83 -45.31
CA ARG A 540 -6.52 10.30 -45.32
C ARG A 540 -6.02 9.82 -43.95
N SER A 541 -6.84 9.89 -42.92
CA SER A 541 -6.36 9.74 -41.53
C SER A 541 -6.06 8.30 -41.11
N THR A 542 -6.76 7.31 -41.62
CA THR A 542 -6.65 5.91 -41.16
C THR A 542 -5.42 5.18 -41.69
N ALA A 543 -5.06 5.37 -42.95
CA ALA A 543 -3.86 4.76 -43.54
C ALA A 543 -2.57 5.37 -42.93
N LEU A 544 -2.53 6.70 -42.81
CA LEU A 544 -1.40 7.43 -42.21
C LEU A 544 -1.24 7.10 -40.70
N GLN A 545 -2.33 6.79 -39.98
CA GLN A 545 -2.27 6.35 -38.58
C GLN A 545 -1.71 4.94 -38.43
N SER A 546 -2.03 4.04 -39.37
CA SER A 546 -1.48 2.67 -39.39
C SER A 546 0.03 2.69 -39.65
N ASP A 547 0.46 3.43 -40.66
CA ASP A 547 1.88 3.52 -41.06
C ASP A 547 2.74 4.17 -39.96
N ARG A 548 2.25 5.26 -39.35
CA ARG A 548 2.98 5.92 -38.25
C ARG A 548 2.99 5.11 -36.95
N ALA A 549 1.95 4.34 -36.66
CA ALA A 549 1.95 3.45 -35.52
C ALA A 549 2.94 2.28 -35.72
N ALA A 550 3.06 1.78 -36.94
CA ALA A 550 4.07 0.79 -37.32
C ALA A 550 5.48 1.37 -37.25
N ASP A 551 5.68 2.61 -37.72
CA ASP A 551 6.95 3.34 -37.62
C ASP A 551 7.35 3.58 -36.15
N THR A 552 6.42 4.02 -35.30
CA THR A 552 6.68 4.19 -33.86
C THR A 552 7.08 2.86 -33.19
N ALA A 553 6.46 1.76 -33.56
CA ALA A 553 6.79 0.44 -33.02
C ALA A 553 8.16 -0.06 -33.52
N SER A 554 8.49 0.19 -34.78
CA SER A 554 9.81 -0.10 -35.36
C SER A 554 10.90 0.71 -34.66
N ARG A 555 10.72 2.03 -34.56
CA ARG A 555 11.68 2.92 -33.89
C ARG A 555 11.87 2.56 -32.41
N PHE A 556 10.82 2.09 -31.72
CA PHE A 556 10.97 1.61 -30.34
C PHE A 556 11.92 0.41 -30.28
N GLY A 557 11.76 -0.58 -31.18
CA GLY A 557 12.63 -1.75 -31.23
C GLY A 557 14.05 -1.45 -31.66
N ASP A 558 14.19 -0.59 -32.68
CA ASP A 558 15.46 -0.35 -33.34
C ASP A 558 16.28 0.81 -32.72
N GLU A 559 15.62 1.81 -32.17
CA GLU A 559 16.24 3.05 -31.68
C GLU A 559 16.11 3.17 -30.13
N TYR A 560 14.91 3.16 -29.60
CA TYR A 560 14.71 3.45 -28.16
C TYR A 560 15.18 2.32 -27.26
N LEU A 561 15.00 1.07 -27.66
CA LEU A 561 15.34 -0.07 -26.83
C LEU A 561 16.84 -0.27 -26.65
N PRO A 562 17.67 -0.25 -27.72
CA PRO A 562 19.12 -0.31 -27.57
C PRO A 562 19.67 0.86 -26.76
N GLN A 563 19.12 2.07 -26.97
CA GLN A 563 19.49 3.27 -26.24
C GLN A 563 19.12 3.13 -24.74
N PHE A 564 17.91 2.68 -24.41
CA PHE A 564 17.50 2.42 -23.04
C PHE A 564 18.39 1.37 -22.38
N ALA A 565 18.71 0.29 -23.07
CA ALA A 565 19.58 -0.76 -22.56
C ALA A 565 21.01 -0.25 -22.32
N SER A 566 21.57 0.54 -23.23
CA SER A 566 22.95 1.04 -23.14
C SER A 566 23.11 2.24 -22.20
N GLU A 567 22.18 3.20 -22.23
CA GLU A 567 22.33 4.46 -21.52
C GLU A 567 21.71 4.44 -20.12
N VAL A 568 20.71 3.59 -19.87
CA VAL A 568 19.99 3.53 -18.60
C VAL A 568 20.28 2.25 -17.85
N LEU A 569 20.05 1.09 -18.45
CA LEU A 569 20.13 -0.19 -17.75
C LEU A 569 21.57 -0.67 -17.53
N ALA A 570 22.44 -0.59 -18.52
CA ALA A 570 23.80 -1.09 -18.40
C ALA A 570 24.61 -0.30 -17.37
N PRO A 571 24.63 1.05 -17.38
CA PRO A 571 25.32 1.83 -16.35
C PRO A 571 24.74 1.61 -14.95
N LEU A 572 23.42 1.51 -14.83
CA LEU A 572 22.76 1.24 -13.55
C LEU A 572 23.16 -0.14 -13.02
N ALA A 573 23.10 -1.16 -13.86
CA ALA A 573 23.47 -2.52 -13.50
C ALA A 573 24.95 -2.63 -13.12
N GLU A 574 25.85 -2.03 -13.89
CA GLU A 574 27.28 -2.04 -13.59
C GLU A 574 27.62 -1.37 -12.24
N ARG A 575 26.99 -0.23 -11.94
CA ARG A 575 27.26 0.48 -10.69
C ARG A 575 26.69 -0.24 -9.48
N VAL A 576 25.45 -0.72 -9.59
CA VAL A 576 24.84 -1.53 -8.51
C VAL A 576 25.66 -2.77 -8.24
N LEU A 577 26.18 -3.45 -9.29
CA LEU A 577 27.06 -4.60 -9.16
C LEU A 577 28.38 -4.28 -8.48
N ARG A 578 29.03 -3.20 -8.93
CA ARG A 578 30.32 -2.78 -8.39
C ARG A 578 30.22 -2.46 -6.91
N GLU A 579 29.22 -1.69 -6.52
CA GLU A 579 28.96 -1.31 -5.14
C GLU A 579 28.53 -2.48 -4.25
N GLN A 580 27.77 -3.44 -4.80
CA GLN A 580 27.28 -4.58 -4.05
C GLN A 580 28.21 -5.80 -4.06
N ARG A 581 29.33 -5.75 -4.80
CA ARG A 581 30.24 -6.89 -5.00
C ARG A 581 29.51 -8.14 -5.50
N MET A 582 28.48 -7.97 -6.34
CA MET A 582 27.70 -9.09 -6.89
C MET A 582 28.34 -9.66 -8.15
N THR A 583 28.16 -10.94 -8.37
CA THR A 583 28.72 -11.61 -9.56
C THR A 583 27.90 -11.26 -10.81
N ALA A 584 28.59 -11.02 -11.96
CA ALA A 584 27.98 -10.78 -13.27
C ALA A 584 26.99 -11.89 -13.70
N ARG A 585 27.01 -13.07 -13.06
CA ARG A 585 26.11 -14.20 -13.28
C ARG A 585 24.69 -13.92 -12.75
N GLY A 586 24.53 -13.24 -11.60
CA GLY A 586 23.24 -12.89 -11.03
C GLY A 586 22.44 -11.94 -11.91
N ILE A 587 23.09 -10.93 -12.50
CA ILE A 587 22.41 -9.98 -13.40
C ILE A 587 22.07 -10.62 -14.75
N ARG A 588 22.94 -11.44 -15.33
CA ARG A 588 22.59 -12.17 -16.54
C ARG A 588 21.39 -13.08 -16.36
N THR A 589 21.23 -13.68 -15.18
CA THR A 589 20.06 -14.51 -14.85
C THR A 589 18.79 -13.67 -14.72
N VAL A 590 18.87 -12.46 -14.20
CA VAL A 590 17.72 -11.55 -14.07
C VAL A 590 17.37 -10.90 -15.42
N ALA A 591 18.37 -10.47 -16.19
CA ALA A 591 18.20 -9.86 -17.51
C ALA A 591 17.78 -10.87 -18.59
N GLY A 592 18.19 -12.13 -18.46
CA GLY A 592 17.88 -13.19 -19.42
C GLY A 592 16.55 -13.93 -19.18
N ARG A 593 15.77 -13.56 -18.16
CA ARG A 593 14.42 -14.11 -18.01
C ARG A 593 13.49 -13.45 -19.02
N PRO A 594 12.84 -14.20 -19.91
CA PRO A 594 11.90 -13.63 -20.86
C PRO A 594 10.78 -12.94 -20.08
N GLY A 595 10.66 -11.63 -20.28
CA GLY A 595 9.50 -10.88 -19.80
C GLY A 595 8.24 -11.53 -20.38
N HIS A 596 7.17 -11.63 -19.61
CA HIS A 596 5.90 -12.14 -20.10
C HIS A 596 5.42 -11.28 -21.27
N GLY A 597 5.69 -11.76 -22.49
CA GLY A 597 5.23 -11.12 -23.72
C GLY A 597 3.70 -11.11 -23.76
N LEU A 598 3.12 -10.08 -24.36
CA LEU A 598 1.70 -10.13 -24.71
C LEU A 598 1.48 -11.18 -25.81
N PRO A 599 0.31 -11.86 -25.78
CA PRO A 599 -0.07 -12.72 -26.87
C PRO A 599 0.00 -12.00 -28.22
N PRO A 600 0.38 -12.69 -29.31
CA PRO A 600 0.57 -12.08 -30.62
C PRO A 600 -0.71 -11.49 -31.25
N ASP A 601 -1.88 -11.83 -30.75
CA ASP A 601 -3.21 -11.40 -31.18
C ASP A 601 -3.64 -10.04 -30.57
N VAL A 602 -2.86 -9.49 -29.63
CA VAL A 602 -3.21 -8.21 -28.99
C VAL A 602 -3.03 -7.06 -30.00
N PRO A 603 -4.06 -6.19 -30.22
CA PRO A 603 -3.98 -5.06 -31.14
C PRO A 603 -2.80 -4.14 -30.86
N LEU A 604 -2.18 -3.61 -31.90
CA LEU A 604 -1.00 -2.73 -31.82
C LEU A 604 -1.19 -1.58 -30.82
N ARG A 605 -2.33 -0.92 -30.83
CA ARG A 605 -2.63 0.18 -29.89
C ARG A 605 -2.49 -0.26 -28.41
N ARG A 606 -3.03 -1.44 -28.07
CA ARG A 606 -2.92 -1.97 -26.70
C ARG A 606 -1.48 -2.32 -26.32
N ARG A 607 -0.66 -2.73 -27.30
CA ARG A 607 0.77 -2.99 -27.09
C ARG A 607 1.53 -1.71 -26.80
N LEU A 608 1.28 -0.66 -27.57
CA LEU A 608 1.89 0.67 -27.36
C LEU A 608 1.47 1.28 -26.01
N ASP A 609 0.19 1.13 -25.63
CA ASP A 609 -0.29 1.56 -24.30
C ASP A 609 0.38 0.77 -23.15
N LEU A 610 0.68 -0.50 -23.37
CA LEU A 610 1.39 -1.30 -22.37
C LEU A 610 2.86 -0.86 -22.26
N LEU A 611 3.52 -0.51 -23.39
CA LEU A 611 4.89 0.01 -23.40
C LEU A 611 4.98 1.31 -22.62
N ASP A 612 4.06 2.25 -22.85
CA ASP A 612 4.03 3.52 -22.10
C ASP A 612 3.84 3.27 -20.60
N ARG A 613 2.89 2.43 -20.22
CA ARG A 613 2.69 2.05 -18.80
C ARG A 613 3.93 1.41 -18.18
N ARG A 614 4.67 0.59 -18.91
CA ARG A 614 5.93 0.00 -18.41
C ARG A 614 7.02 1.04 -18.22
N MET A 615 7.15 2.01 -19.12
CA MET A 615 8.08 3.12 -18.95
C MET A 615 7.70 4.01 -17.75
N VAL A 616 6.40 4.29 -17.56
CA VAL A 616 5.89 5.00 -16.37
C VAL A 616 6.27 4.27 -15.09
N ALA A 617 6.06 2.96 -15.06
CA ALA A 617 6.37 2.15 -13.88
C ALA A 617 7.89 2.05 -13.61
N ALA A 618 8.71 1.94 -14.66
CA ALA A 618 10.18 2.00 -14.52
C ALA A 618 10.64 3.36 -14.01
N LYS A 619 10.07 4.47 -14.53
CA LYS A 619 10.31 5.82 -14.03
C LYS A 619 10.00 5.93 -12.54
N ALA A 620 8.87 5.43 -12.09
CA ALA A 620 8.48 5.45 -10.68
C ALA A 620 9.50 4.72 -9.78
N LEU A 621 10.08 3.61 -10.24
CA LEU A 621 11.14 2.90 -9.50
C LEU A 621 12.43 3.72 -9.40
N LEU A 622 12.84 4.38 -10.48
CA LEU A 622 14.02 5.24 -10.49
C LEU A 622 13.82 6.50 -9.63
N VAL A 623 12.65 7.13 -9.70
CA VAL A 623 12.24 8.24 -8.81
C VAL A 623 12.32 7.82 -7.34
N ALA A 624 11.78 6.65 -7.00
CA ALA A 624 11.85 6.13 -5.64
C ALA A 624 13.30 5.93 -5.17
N GLY A 625 14.18 5.46 -6.06
CA GLY A 625 15.60 5.33 -5.77
C GLY A 625 16.28 6.68 -5.51
N VAL A 626 16.07 7.67 -6.37
CA VAL A 626 16.63 9.03 -6.21
C VAL A 626 16.12 9.66 -4.90
N ARG A 627 14.83 9.59 -4.61
CA ARG A 627 14.25 10.14 -3.36
C ARG A 627 14.78 9.48 -2.09
N ARG A 628 15.26 8.24 -2.15
CA ARG A 628 15.91 7.60 -0.99
C ARG A 628 17.19 8.31 -0.58
N PHE A 629 17.99 8.74 -1.53
CA PHE A 629 19.18 9.54 -1.24
C PHE A 629 18.83 10.90 -0.62
N ASP A 630 17.75 11.54 -1.10
CA ASP A 630 17.27 12.82 -0.55
C ASP A 630 16.82 12.69 0.91
N THR A 631 16.25 11.54 1.28
CA THR A 631 15.65 11.31 2.61
C THR A 631 16.68 10.76 3.61
N TRP A 632 17.61 9.92 3.17
CA TRP A 632 18.44 9.10 4.05
C TRP A 632 19.93 9.49 4.06
N GLY A 633 20.40 10.23 3.05
CA GLY A 633 21.81 10.59 2.95
C GLY A 633 22.73 9.37 2.84
N ASP A 634 24.02 9.59 3.13
CA ASP A 634 25.05 8.54 3.02
C ASP A 634 24.89 7.37 4.01
N ALA A 635 24.30 7.63 5.18
CA ALA A 635 24.40 6.71 6.32
C ALA A 635 23.43 5.52 6.27
N VAL A 636 22.39 5.57 5.43
CA VAL A 636 21.24 4.64 5.52
C VAL A 636 20.93 3.98 4.17
N LEU A 637 21.82 4.06 3.21
CA LEU A 637 21.69 3.31 1.97
C LEU A 637 21.80 1.81 2.27
N VAL A 638 20.64 1.20 2.56
CA VAL A 638 20.53 -0.25 2.60
C VAL A 638 20.71 -0.74 1.19
N ARG A 639 21.94 -1.13 0.87
CA ARG A 639 22.40 -1.56 -0.46
C ARG A 639 21.46 -2.58 -1.11
N GLY A 640 20.85 -3.46 -0.32
CA GLY A 640 19.86 -4.43 -0.78
C GLY A 640 18.59 -3.82 -1.38
N ASP A 641 18.14 -2.67 -0.89
CA ASP A 641 16.92 -2.00 -1.37
C ASP A 641 17.09 -1.40 -2.77
N LEU A 642 18.25 -0.79 -3.04
CA LEU A 642 18.57 -0.25 -4.38
C LEU A 642 18.71 -1.38 -5.39
N TRP A 643 19.33 -2.50 -5.00
CA TRP A 643 19.41 -3.67 -5.85
C TRP A 643 18.04 -4.25 -6.19
N CYS A 644 17.12 -4.34 -5.22
CA CYS A 644 15.74 -4.75 -5.47
C CYS A 644 15.01 -3.86 -6.45
N LEU A 645 15.22 -2.54 -6.39
CA LEU A 645 14.65 -1.59 -7.35
C LEU A 645 15.23 -1.79 -8.76
N ALA A 646 16.54 -1.92 -8.88
CA ALA A 646 17.21 -2.18 -10.15
C ALA A 646 16.80 -3.52 -10.75
N ALA A 647 16.78 -4.60 -9.96
CA ALA A 647 16.38 -5.93 -10.39
C ALA A 647 14.92 -6.00 -10.87
N ARG A 648 14.05 -5.09 -10.42
CA ARG A 648 12.68 -4.96 -10.90
C ARG A 648 12.56 -4.12 -12.17
N ALA A 649 13.36 -3.08 -12.32
CA ALA A 649 13.34 -2.23 -13.50
C ALA A 649 13.80 -3.00 -14.75
N VAL A 650 14.84 -3.85 -14.64
CA VAL A 650 15.41 -4.62 -15.75
C VAL A 650 14.40 -5.55 -16.45
N PRO A 651 13.64 -6.43 -15.76
CA PRO A 651 12.68 -7.31 -16.43
C PRO A 651 11.53 -6.56 -17.11
N MET A 652 11.16 -5.39 -16.58
CA MET A 652 10.09 -4.58 -17.17
C MET A 652 10.51 -4.02 -18.52
N CYS A 653 11.75 -3.61 -18.64
CA CYS A 653 12.32 -3.09 -19.89
C CYS A 653 12.58 -4.20 -20.91
N ALA A 654 13.05 -5.37 -20.47
CA ALA A 654 13.20 -6.54 -21.33
C ALA A 654 11.85 -7.04 -21.89
N GLY A 655 10.78 -7.02 -21.09
CA GLY A 655 9.43 -7.33 -21.56
C GLY A 655 8.85 -6.29 -22.54
N ALA A 656 9.26 -5.02 -22.44
CA ALA A 656 8.95 -3.99 -23.45
C ALA A 656 9.64 -4.31 -24.79
N ALA A 657 10.89 -4.79 -24.73
CA ALA A 657 11.67 -5.24 -25.89
C ALA A 657 10.96 -6.32 -26.72
N THR A 658 10.53 -7.37 -26.03
CA THR A 658 9.86 -8.51 -26.68
C THR A 658 8.57 -8.09 -27.38
N ILE A 659 7.84 -7.13 -26.81
CA ILE A 659 6.60 -6.59 -27.40
C ILE A 659 6.91 -5.77 -28.66
N ALA A 660 7.96 -4.95 -28.64
CA ALA A 660 8.37 -4.15 -29.78
C ALA A 660 8.83 -5.01 -30.96
N VAL A 661 9.67 -6.03 -30.73
CA VAL A 661 10.14 -6.96 -31.76
C VAL A 661 8.98 -7.71 -32.43
N HIS A 662 8.01 -8.21 -31.66
CA HIS A 662 6.83 -8.88 -32.23
C HIS A 662 5.90 -7.94 -33.01
N THR A 663 5.96 -6.64 -32.73
CA THR A 663 5.12 -5.64 -33.43
C THR A 663 5.74 -5.29 -34.78
N THR A 664 7.07 -5.17 -34.86
CA THR A 664 7.82 -4.93 -36.11
C THR A 664 7.77 -6.10 -37.11
N GLN A 665 7.86 -7.35 -36.62
CA GLN A 665 7.80 -8.53 -37.49
C GLN A 665 6.45 -8.79 -38.16
N ARG A 666 5.35 -8.14 -37.71
CA ARG A 666 4.02 -8.25 -38.34
C ARG A 666 3.63 -7.05 -39.21
N ALA A 667 4.41 -5.97 -39.18
CA ALA A 667 4.19 -4.81 -40.03
C ALA A 667 5.02 -4.87 -41.33
N SER A 668 5.99 -5.78 -41.41
CA SER A 668 6.72 -6.19 -42.63
C SER A 668 6.10 -7.46 -43.23
#